data_f52bbace822ef234eb621d6acd41e207
#
_entry.id   f52bbace822ef234eb621d6acd41e207
#
_cell.length_a   1.000
_cell.length_b   1.000
_cell.length_c   1.000
_cell.angle_alpha   90.00
_cell.angle_beta   90.00
_cell.angle_gamma   90.00
#
_symmetry.space_group_name_H-M   'P 1'
#
loop_
_entity.id
_entity.type
_entity.pdbx_description
1 polymer ?
#
loop_
_entity_poly.entity_id
_entity_poly.type
_entity_poly.pdbx_seq_one_letter_code
_entity_poly.pdbx_strand_id
1 'polypeptide(L)'
;MINLQNFVQSMYAKRIEDCTDQELYYALLAFTKQQSEAKYTNDQKKKVYYISAEFLIGKLLSNNLINLGLYDEVKSQLVAAGKDLIAIEDVELEPSLGNGGLGRLAACFLDSIASLGLNGDGVGLNYHFGLFRQLFEYHQQSAVPNEWITPRSWLTESPISYQVPFANFTLTSKLYDIDVPGYKMERKNRLRLFDLGSVDDNIIYDGIEFDKEDIFRNLTLFLYPDDSTDEGKVLRIFQQYFMVSNAAQLLIDEAVAKGSNLHDLPDYAVVQINDTHPSLVIPELIRLLELRGISFDEAIEIVKKMTAYTNHTILSEALEKWPLDFLNRVVPHLVPFIVELDRRAKEVKDDPAVNIIDEHGRVHMAHMDIHYGYSINGVAALHTEILKTSELKAFYELYPEKFNNKTNGITFRRWLMHANPSLASYLDGLLGHGYHHDASELEKLLEYKNDKELKSWLDKNKQHNKRKLQRHIAKTQGVEVNPESIFDVQIKRMHEYKRQQMNVLYVIHKYLDIKAGNIPTRPLTVFFGGKAAPAYTTAQDIIHLILVLSQVIKNDPEVAPHLQLVMIENYNVTEASFIIPAADISEQISLASKEASGTGNMKFMLNGALTIGTDDGANVEIHELVGDENIYIFGQDSQTVIDHYANGSYHPYSFYEREAIRPLIDFITSDTIRQAGGIDERLWRLQDNLKHNDHFMTLLDLEDYIVTKERMLADYEDRDSWLDKVIVNIAKAGFFSSDRTIQQYNEDIWHLEAK
;
A
#
# COMPACT_ATOMS: atom_id res chain seq x y z
N MET A 1 -13.83 -4.47 33.93
CA MET A 1 -14.08 -3.04 33.69
C MET A 1 -12.76 -2.30 33.94
N ILE A 2 -12.25 -1.65 32.92
CA ILE A 2 -11.00 -0.90 32.98
C ILE A 2 -11.25 0.39 33.78
N ASN A 3 -10.30 0.80 34.58
CA ASN A 3 -10.37 2.09 35.26
C ASN A 3 -9.33 3.04 34.64
N LEU A 4 -9.72 3.67 33.53
CA LEU A 4 -8.86 4.64 32.82
C LEU A 4 -8.53 5.85 33.72
N GLN A 5 -9.47 6.29 34.56
CA GLN A 5 -9.25 7.38 35.50
C GLN A 5 -8.10 7.09 36.47
N ASN A 6 -8.06 5.87 37.01
CA ASN A 6 -6.97 5.49 37.92
C ASN A 6 -5.62 5.46 37.21
N PHE A 7 -5.60 5.01 35.96
CA PHE A 7 -4.37 4.99 35.16
C PHE A 7 -3.86 6.41 34.87
N VAL A 8 -4.74 7.31 34.44
CA VAL A 8 -4.40 8.73 34.22
C VAL A 8 -3.97 9.40 35.49
N GLN A 9 -4.66 9.14 36.62
CA GLN A 9 -4.30 9.67 37.95
C GLN A 9 -2.91 9.21 38.38
N SER A 10 -2.53 7.97 38.09
CA SER A 10 -1.20 7.44 38.42
C SER A 10 -0.07 8.11 37.64
N MET A 11 -0.36 8.53 36.38
CA MET A 11 0.63 9.17 35.51
C MET A 11 0.79 10.68 35.76
N TYR A 12 -0.31 11.39 35.98
CA TYR A 12 -0.33 12.85 35.96
C TYR A 12 -0.87 13.48 37.24
N ALA A 13 -1.36 12.71 38.21
CA ALA A 13 -2.06 13.21 39.40
C ALA A 13 -3.24 14.14 39.04
N LYS A 14 -3.90 13.89 37.91
CA LYS A 14 -5.03 14.66 37.35
C LYS A 14 -6.23 13.75 37.09
N ARG A 15 -7.41 14.37 37.02
CA ARG A 15 -8.59 13.71 36.47
C ARG A 15 -8.52 13.77 34.95
N ILE A 16 -9.26 12.89 34.27
CA ILE A 16 -9.32 12.87 32.79
C ILE A 16 -9.78 14.22 32.24
N GLU A 17 -10.80 14.84 32.87
CA GLU A 17 -11.34 16.14 32.45
C GLU A 17 -10.29 17.26 32.48
N ASP A 18 -9.32 17.18 33.37
CA ASP A 18 -8.30 18.22 33.61
C ASP A 18 -7.04 18.03 32.73
N CYS A 19 -6.98 16.93 31.97
CA CYS A 19 -5.85 16.63 31.09
C CYS A 19 -5.99 17.29 29.72
N THR A 20 -4.85 17.61 29.11
CA THR A 20 -4.79 17.99 27.67
C THR A 20 -4.93 16.75 26.80
N ASP A 21 -5.26 16.92 25.51
CA ASP A 21 -5.31 15.82 24.55
C ASP A 21 -3.95 15.13 24.41
N GLN A 22 -2.85 15.89 24.50
CA GLN A 22 -1.50 15.34 24.49
C GLN A 22 -1.21 14.45 25.71
N GLU A 23 -1.58 14.90 26.91
CA GLU A 23 -1.45 14.08 28.12
C GLU A 23 -2.28 12.81 28.03
N LEU A 24 -3.51 12.92 27.53
CA LEU A 24 -4.39 11.76 27.34
C LEU A 24 -3.85 10.80 26.28
N TYR A 25 -3.30 11.33 25.17
CA TYR A 25 -2.68 10.47 24.16
C TYR A 25 -1.54 9.65 24.75
N TYR A 26 -0.62 10.26 25.49
CA TYR A 26 0.48 9.53 26.11
C TYR A 26 0.03 8.55 27.21
N ALA A 27 -1.03 8.89 27.92
CA ALA A 27 -1.63 7.95 28.88
C ALA A 27 -2.24 6.74 28.16
N LEU A 28 -3.00 6.97 27.09
CA LEU A 28 -3.62 5.90 26.31
C LEU A 28 -2.58 5.05 25.56
N LEU A 29 -1.51 5.67 25.04
CA LEU A 29 -0.38 4.94 24.47
C LEU A 29 0.23 3.97 25.48
N ALA A 30 0.57 4.48 26.66
CA ALA A 30 1.16 3.66 27.73
C ALA A 30 0.20 2.56 28.21
N PHE A 31 -1.06 2.88 28.39
CA PHE A 31 -2.11 1.94 28.76
C PHE A 31 -2.26 0.83 27.71
N THR A 32 -2.38 1.20 26.45
CA THR A 32 -2.57 0.25 25.34
C THR A 32 -1.36 -0.66 25.16
N LYS A 33 -0.14 -0.13 25.28
CA LYS A 33 1.09 -0.94 25.30
C LYS A 33 1.08 -1.94 26.45
N GLN A 34 0.74 -1.51 27.65
CA GLN A 34 0.65 -2.39 28.83
C GLN A 34 -0.37 -3.54 28.61
N GLN A 35 -1.53 -3.23 28.05
CA GLN A 35 -2.54 -4.25 27.74
C GLN A 35 -2.05 -5.23 26.67
N SER A 36 -1.32 -4.75 25.68
CA SER A 36 -0.72 -5.59 24.64
C SER A 36 0.42 -6.46 25.17
N GLU A 37 1.28 -5.89 26.04
CA GLU A 37 2.37 -6.62 26.69
C GLU A 37 1.89 -7.77 27.56
N ALA A 38 0.70 -7.65 28.15
CA ALA A 38 0.06 -8.70 28.94
C ALA A 38 -0.41 -9.91 28.10
N LYS A 39 -0.50 -9.78 26.78
CA LYS A 39 -0.89 -10.88 25.89
C LYS A 39 0.28 -11.83 25.65
N TYR A 40 -0.04 -13.12 25.47
CA TYR A 40 0.96 -14.14 25.17
C TYR A 40 1.49 -13.97 23.74
N THR A 41 2.79 -13.94 23.58
CA THR A 41 3.41 -14.02 22.26
C THR A 41 3.20 -15.43 21.69
N ASN A 42 2.80 -15.54 20.42
CA ASN A 42 2.67 -16.83 19.77
C ASN A 42 4.01 -17.59 19.78
N ASP A 43 3.94 -18.88 20.10
CA ASP A 43 5.12 -19.72 20.38
C ASP A 43 5.06 -21.11 19.72
N GLN A 44 4.13 -21.33 18.78
CA GLN A 44 4.03 -22.58 18.04
C GLN A 44 5.38 -22.93 17.39
N LYS A 45 5.62 -24.21 17.15
CA LYS A 45 6.90 -24.72 16.62
C LYS A 45 7.31 -24.00 15.34
N LYS A 46 6.42 -23.95 14.36
CA LYS A 46 6.68 -23.32 13.06
C LYS A 46 6.19 -21.87 13.07
N LYS A 47 6.98 -21.00 12.44
CA LYS A 47 6.73 -19.56 12.36
C LYS A 47 6.94 -19.05 10.95
N VAL A 48 6.07 -18.15 10.49
CA VAL A 48 6.31 -17.39 9.27
C VAL A 48 7.06 -16.10 9.60
N TYR A 49 8.10 -15.83 8.81
CA TYR A 49 8.85 -14.58 8.79
C TYR A 49 8.46 -13.83 7.52
N TYR A 50 7.59 -12.84 7.69
CA TYR A 50 7.11 -12.00 6.59
C TYR A 50 8.08 -10.85 6.41
N ILE A 51 9.00 -10.97 5.45
CA ILE A 51 10.07 -9.99 5.24
C ILE A 51 9.62 -9.02 4.15
N SER A 52 9.57 -7.73 4.50
CA SER A 52 9.13 -6.68 3.59
C SER A 52 9.92 -5.40 3.80
N ALA A 53 10.21 -4.69 2.70
CA ALA A 53 10.80 -3.36 2.77
C ALA A 53 9.86 -2.34 3.41
N GLU A 54 8.55 -2.57 3.36
CA GLU A 54 7.53 -1.63 3.80
C GLU A 54 6.52 -2.28 4.75
N PHE A 55 6.15 -1.53 5.79
CA PHE A 55 5.01 -1.84 6.66
C PHE A 55 4.25 -0.54 6.95
N LEU A 56 3.25 -0.22 6.13
CA LEU A 56 2.44 0.99 6.27
C LEU A 56 1.34 0.78 7.31
N ILE A 57 1.74 0.74 8.57
CA ILE A 57 0.87 0.34 9.69
C ILE A 57 -0.17 1.41 10.08
N GLY A 58 0.06 2.67 9.74
CA GLY A 58 -0.82 3.76 10.15
C GLY A 58 -0.77 4.05 11.66
N LYS A 59 -1.63 4.95 12.13
CA LYS A 59 -1.80 5.19 13.56
C LYS A 59 -2.32 3.94 14.26
N LEU A 60 -1.82 3.65 15.45
CA LEU A 60 -2.07 2.39 16.13
C LEU A 60 -3.00 2.48 17.34
N LEU A 61 -3.27 3.66 17.90
CA LEU A 61 -4.04 3.76 19.13
C LEU A 61 -5.41 3.08 19.01
N SER A 62 -6.29 3.58 18.16
CA SER A 62 -7.62 2.99 17.99
C SER A 62 -7.56 1.59 17.37
N ASN A 63 -6.66 1.36 16.44
CA ASN A 63 -6.48 0.03 15.85
C ASN A 63 -6.19 -1.02 16.94
N ASN A 64 -5.27 -0.75 17.83
CA ASN A 64 -4.90 -1.67 18.91
C ASN A 64 -6.01 -1.77 19.98
N LEU A 65 -6.69 -0.67 20.29
CA LEU A 65 -7.85 -0.70 21.21
C LEU A 65 -8.98 -1.58 20.64
N ILE A 66 -9.22 -1.52 19.33
CA ILE A 66 -10.20 -2.39 18.64
C ILE A 66 -9.77 -3.86 18.77
N ASN A 67 -8.52 -4.16 18.44
CA ASN A 67 -8.02 -5.54 18.49
C ASN A 67 -7.99 -6.10 19.90
N LEU A 68 -7.68 -5.28 20.89
CA LEU A 68 -7.73 -5.66 22.32
C LEU A 68 -9.15 -5.79 22.87
N GLY A 69 -10.17 -5.35 22.10
CA GLY A 69 -11.57 -5.35 22.54
C GLY A 69 -11.89 -4.25 23.57
N LEU A 70 -11.11 -3.19 23.60
CA LEU A 70 -11.17 -2.13 24.62
C LEU A 70 -11.68 -0.79 24.08
N TYR A 71 -11.89 -0.68 22.78
CA TYR A 71 -12.20 0.58 22.12
C TYR A 71 -13.46 1.25 22.66
N ASP A 72 -14.58 0.50 22.75
CA ASP A 72 -15.85 1.06 23.17
C ASP A 72 -15.83 1.49 24.64
N GLU A 73 -15.19 0.72 25.50
CA GLU A 73 -15.08 1.03 26.94
C GLU A 73 -14.21 2.29 27.15
N VAL A 74 -13.07 2.39 26.48
CA VAL A 74 -12.18 3.56 26.55
C VAL A 74 -12.92 4.79 26.02
N LYS A 75 -13.54 4.70 24.85
CA LYS A 75 -14.29 5.79 24.24
C LYS A 75 -15.42 6.27 25.16
N SER A 76 -16.16 5.36 25.78
CA SER A 76 -17.25 5.67 26.69
C SER A 76 -16.75 6.44 27.93
N GLN A 77 -15.63 6.03 28.53
CA GLN A 77 -15.05 6.72 29.67
C GLN A 77 -14.54 8.13 29.31
N LEU A 78 -13.95 8.29 28.12
CA LEU A 78 -13.52 9.60 27.62
C LEU A 78 -14.71 10.54 27.37
N VAL A 79 -15.76 10.05 26.72
CA VAL A 79 -16.98 10.84 26.47
C VAL A 79 -17.62 11.28 27.80
N ALA A 80 -17.71 10.38 28.78
CA ALA A 80 -18.23 10.70 30.11
C ALA A 80 -17.42 11.82 30.82
N ALA A 81 -16.13 11.96 30.49
CA ALA A 81 -15.24 12.99 30.98
C ALA A 81 -15.19 14.24 30.06
N GLY A 82 -16.05 14.32 29.04
CA GLY A 82 -16.11 15.44 28.10
C GLY A 82 -14.94 15.47 27.11
N LYS A 83 -14.31 14.33 26.84
CA LYS A 83 -13.15 14.20 25.91
C LYS A 83 -13.55 13.45 24.66
N ASP A 84 -12.87 13.80 23.54
CA ASP A 84 -13.08 13.18 22.24
C ASP A 84 -11.84 12.35 21.85
N LEU A 85 -12.05 11.05 21.64
CA LEU A 85 -10.97 10.14 21.23
C LEU A 85 -10.37 10.54 19.87
N ILE A 86 -11.16 11.08 18.95
CA ILE A 86 -10.68 11.52 17.64
C ILE A 86 -9.69 12.69 17.80
N ALA A 87 -10.00 13.65 18.66
CA ALA A 87 -9.10 14.77 18.94
C ALA A 87 -7.80 14.31 19.62
N ILE A 88 -7.90 13.31 20.50
CA ILE A 88 -6.73 12.69 21.14
C ILE A 88 -5.86 11.96 20.12
N GLU A 89 -6.45 11.24 19.18
CA GLU A 89 -5.72 10.55 18.10
C GLU A 89 -4.97 11.51 17.18
N ASP A 90 -5.43 12.74 17.01
CA ASP A 90 -4.73 13.74 16.21
C ASP A 90 -3.33 14.06 16.72
N VAL A 91 -3.05 13.79 18.00
CA VAL A 91 -1.71 13.95 18.61
C VAL A 91 -0.74 12.88 18.13
N GLU A 92 -1.23 11.69 17.77
CA GLU A 92 -0.38 10.59 17.31
C GLU A 92 0.29 10.94 16.00
N LEU A 93 1.61 10.77 15.92
CA LEU A 93 2.35 10.82 14.66
C LEU A 93 2.23 9.48 13.97
N GLU A 94 1.76 9.49 12.72
CA GLU A 94 1.63 8.25 11.94
C GLU A 94 3.02 7.66 11.67
N PRO A 95 3.27 6.39 12.03
CA PRO A 95 4.53 5.73 11.71
C PRO A 95 4.80 5.75 10.21
N SER A 96 6.00 6.17 9.81
CA SER A 96 6.39 6.32 8.41
C SER A 96 7.30 5.18 7.97
N LEU A 97 6.73 3.98 7.84
CA LEU A 97 7.43 2.73 7.54
C LEU A 97 7.04 2.14 6.18
N GLY A 98 6.33 2.87 5.38
CA GLY A 98 5.86 2.43 4.06
C GLY A 98 5.32 3.59 3.23
N ASN A 99 4.97 3.32 1.98
CA ASN A 99 4.51 4.33 1.04
C ASN A 99 3.12 4.02 0.44
N GLY A 100 2.90 2.81 -0.02
CA GLY A 100 1.73 2.51 -0.84
C GLY A 100 1.11 1.14 -0.57
N GLY A 101 0.57 0.55 -1.64
CA GLY A 101 -0.18 -0.70 -1.58
C GLY A 101 0.59 -1.87 -0.99
N LEU A 102 1.86 -2.02 -1.33
CA LEU A 102 2.73 -3.07 -0.79
C LEU A 102 2.84 -3.00 0.75
N GLY A 103 3.13 -1.82 1.28
CA GLY A 103 3.29 -1.61 2.72
C GLY A 103 2.00 -1.74 3.49
N ARG A 104 0.88 -1.22 2.94
CA ARG A 104 -0.43 -1.35 3.60
C ARG A 104 -0.91 -2.80 3.58
N LEU A 105 -0.67 -3.52 2.49
CA LEU A 105 -0.97 -4.95 2.42
C LEU A 105 -0.21 -5.74 3.49
N ALA A 106 1.08 -5.50 3.63
CA ALA A 106 1.90 -6.14 4.67
C ALA A 106 1.32 -5.88 6.07
N ALA A 107 0.88 -4.65 6.36
CA ALA A 107 0.23 -4.32 7.62
C ALA A 107 -1.10 -5.06 7.83
N CYS A 108 -1.94 -5.17 6.80
CA CYS A 108 -3.18 -5.95 6.85
C CYS A 108 -2.89 -7.44 7.12
N PHE A 109 -1.84 -7.96 6.50
CA PHE A 109 -1.45 -9.37 6.68
C PHE A 109 -0.94 -9.64 8.10
N LEU A 110 -0.15 -8.75 8.69
CA LEU A 110 0.26 -8.89 10.09
C LEU A 110 -0.95 -8.92 11.03
N ASP A 111 -1.91 -8.04 10.83
CA ASP A 111 -3.16 -8.03 11.60
C ASP A 111 -3.91 -9.35 11.47
N SER A 112 -4.06 -9.86 10.25
CA SER A 112 -4.76 -11.12 10.01
C SER A 112 -4.00 -12.35 10.53
N ILE A 113 -2.68 -12.40 10.39
CA ILE A 113 -1.85 -13.48 10.96
C ILE A 113 -2.08 -13.58 12.46
N ALA A 114 -2.03 -12.45 13.16
CA ALA A 114 -2.26 -12.40 14.61
C ALA A 114 -3.71 -12.76 14.96
N SER A 115 -4.68 -12.23 14.22
CA SER A 115 -6.11 -12.43 14.49
C SER A 115 -6.58 -13.85 14.22
N LEU A 116 -5.88 -14.59 13.36
CA LEU A 116 -6.13 -16.02 13.09
C LEU A 116 -5.36 -16.95 14.05
N GLY A 117 -4.63 -16.41 15.01
CA GLY A 117 -3.87 -17.19 15.97
C GLY A 117 -2.65 -17.89 15.39
N LEU A 118 -2.12 -17.42 14.26
CA LEU A 118 -0.96 -17.96 13.60
C LEU A 118 0.32 -17.34 14.15
N ASN A 119 1.39 -18.13 14.25
CA ASN A 119 2.69 -17.66 14.68
C ASN A 119 3.44 -17.02 13.50
N GLY A 120 3.54 -15.68 13.49
CA GLY A 120 4.22 -14.99 12.41
C GLY A 120 4.60 -13.57 12.78
N ASP A 121 5.84 -13.20 12.47
CA ASP A 121 6.34 -11.84 12.65
C ASP A 121 6.60 -11.18 11.29
N GLY A 122 6.37 -9.85 11.24
CA GLY A 122 6.92 -9.02 10.18
C GLY A 122 8.37 -8.68 10.50
N VAL A 123 9.22 -8.61 9.48
CA VAL A 123 10.61 -8.18 9.63
C VAL A 123 10.94 -7.13 8.58
N GLY A 124 11.46 -6.01 9.00
CA GLY A 124 11.82 -4.88 8.15
C GLY A 124 12.83 -3.96 8.81
N LEU A 125 12.94 -2.74 8.31
CA LEU A 125 13.83 -1.70 8.83
C LEU A 125 13.05 -0.58 9.52
N ASN A 126 13.66 0.02 10.53
CA ASN A 126 13.10 1.13 11.29
C ASN A 126 13.50 2.47 10.64
N TYR A 127 12.83 2.85 9.56
CA TYR A 127 13.13 4.12 8.89
C TYR A 127 12.75 5.30 9.77
N HIS A 128 13.70 6.24 9.97
CA HIS A 128 13.50 7.40 10.82
C HIS A 128 12.54 8.42 10.19
N PHE A 129 12.58 8.54 8.85
CA PHE A 129 11.79 9.53 8.10
C PHE A 129 10.88 8.92 7.04
N GLY A 130 10.83 7.59 6.96
CA GLY A 130 10.03 6.86 5.99
C GLY A 130 10.38 7.22 4.54
N LEU A 131 9.35 7.44 3.69
CA LEU A 131 9.59 7.90 2.33
C LEU A 131 9.97 9.38 2.33
N PHE A 132 9.09 10.25 2.71
CA PHE A 132 9.23 11.69 2.99
C PHE A 132 7.85 12.25 3.35
N ARG A 133 7.82 13.47 3.88
CA ARG A 133 6.60 14.26 4.00
C ARG A 133 6.47 15.13 2.75
N GLN A 134 5.30 15.04 2.09
CA GLN A 134 4.98 15.84 0.91
C GLN A 134 4.40 17.19 1.33
N LEU A 135 4.93 18.27 0.76
CA LEU A 135 4.38 19.62 0.83
C LEU A 135 4.11 20.13 -0.58
N PHE A 136 3.18 21.05 -0.73
CA PHE A 136 2.94 21.74 -2.00
C PHE A 136 3.41 23.20 -1.90
N GLU A 137 4.41 23.53 -2.69
CA GLU A 137 5.00 24.86 -2.76
C GLU A 137 5.11 25.29 -4.23
N TYR A 138 4.65 26.50 -4.54
CA TYR A 138 4.68 27.02 -5.92
C TYR A 138 4.07 26.06 -6.96
N HIS A 139 2.96 25.45 -6.62
CA HIS A 139 2.27 24.41 -7.42
C HIS A 139 3.15 23.20 -7.78
N GLN A 140 4.05 22.82 -6.90
CA GLN A 140 4.92 21.69 -7.06
C GLN A 140 4.99 20.87 -5.78
N GLN A 141 5.28 19.56 -5.92
CA GLN A 141 5.64 18.74 -4.78
C GLN A 141 7.02 19.13 -4.28
N SER A 142 7.13 19.35 -2.98
CA SER A 142 8.38 19.43 -2.25
C SER A 142 8.41 18.29 -1.21
N ALA A 143 9.61 17.87 -0.82
CA ALA A 143 9.80 16.76 0.09
C ALA A 143 10.67 17.18 1.28
N VAL A 144 10.23 16.81 2.48
CA VAL A 144 10.97 17.02 3.72
C VAL A 144 10.96 15.74 4.56
N PRO A 145 11.86 15.58 5.57
CA PRO A 145 11.81 14.43 6.46
C PRO A 145 10.46 14.28 7.16
N ASN A 146 9.97 13.05 7.23
CA ASN A 146 8.71 12.74 7.89
C ASN A 146 8.97 12.16 9.28
N GLU A 147 9.22 13.03 10.26
CA GLU A 147 9.49 12.65 11.65
C GLU A 147 8.26 11.96 12.27
N TRP A 148 8.48 10.83 12.92
CA TRP A 148 7.43 10.10 13.64
C TRP A 148 7.90 9.45 14.94
N ILE A 149 9.22 9.27 15.11
CA ILE A 149 9.80 8.64 16.29
C ILE A 149 9.92 9.68 17.39
N THR A 150 9.28 9.42 18.52
CA THR A 150 9.32 10.25 19.71
C THR A 150 9.80 9.41 20.89
N PRO A 151 10.26 10.04 22.02
CA PRO A 151 10.72 9.30 23.20
C PRO A 151 9.65 8.35 23.78
N ARG A 152 8.36 8.67 23.56
CA ARG A 152 7.22 7.82 23.91
C ARG A 152 6.54 7.40 22.62
N SER A 153 6.84 6.20 22.15
CA SER A 153 6.32 5.66 20.88
C SER A 153 5.85 4.21 21.06
N TRP A 154 5.31 3.64 19.97
CA TRP A 154 4.95 2.22 19.93
C TRP A 154 6.16 1.28 19.94
N LEU A 155 7.36 1.80 19.63
CA LEU A 155 8.59 1.02 19.59
C LEU A 155 9.02 0.59 21.00
N THR A 156 9.46 -0.66 21.11
CA THR A 156 10.10 -1.21 22.31
C THR A 156 11.44 -1.78 21.91
N GLU A 157 12.52 -1.30 22.49
CA GLU A 157 13.88 -1.81 22.21
C GLU A 157 14.01 -3.23 22.72
N SER A 158 14.51 -4.12 21.87
CA SER A 158 14.84 -5.51 22.18
C SER A 158 16.34 -5.63 22.47
N PRO A 159 16.77 -6.56 23.36
CA PRO A 159 18.18 -6.82 23.60
C PRO A 159 18.88 -7.54 22.45
N ILE A 160 18.13 -7.99 21.42
CA ILE A 160 18.67 -8.71 20.28
C ILE A 160 19.47 -7.77 19.39
N SER A 161 20.66 -8.20 19.01
CA SER A 161 21.59 -7.46 18.16
C SER A 161 22.41 -8.45 17.35
N TYR A 162 22.68 -8.12 16.10
CA TYR A 162 23.46 -8.96 15.19
C TYR A 162 24.59 -8.16 14.54
N GLN A 163 25.64 -8.88 14.16
CA GLN A 163 26.71 -8.36 13.32
C GLN A 163 26.39 -8.67 11.85
N VAL A 164 26.37 -7.65 11.03
CA VAL A 164 26.12 -7.77 9.58
C VAL A 164 27.37 -7.39 8.82
N PRO A 165 28.03 -8.35 8.15
CA PRO A 165 29.28 -8.08 7.42
C PRO A 165 29.00 -7.45 6.04
N PHE A 166 29.80 -6.45 5.71
CA PHE A 166 29.88 -5.83 4.38
C PHE A 166 31.33 -5.90 3.87
N ALA A 167 31.59 -5.38 2.67
CA ALA A 167 32.89 -5.47 2.04
C ALA A 167 34.04 -4.94 2.92
N ASN A 168 33.85 -3.77 3.50
CA ASN A 168 34.93 -3.04 4.19
C ASN A 168 34.67 -2.84 5.69
N PHE A 169 33.51 -3.24 6.19
CA PHE A 169 33.09 -3.03 7.58
C PHE A 169 32.00 -3.99 8.01
N THR A 170 31.78 -4.04 9.28
CA THR A 170 30.66 -4.80 9.88
C THR A 170 29.79 -3.83 10.66
N LEU A 171 28.49 -3.93 10.49
CA LEU A 171 27.51 -3.12 11.23
C LEU A 171 26.87 -3.93 12.36
N THR A 172 26.69 -3.29 13.50
CA THR A 172 26.00 -3.88 14.65
C THR A 172 24.56 -3.36 14.67
N SER A 173 23.61 -4.25 14.52
CA SER A 173 22.18 -3.88 14.48
C SER A 173 21.61 -3.64 15.88
N LYS A 174 20.53 -2.86 15.90
CA LYS A 174 19.55 -2.76 16.98
C LYS A 174 18.22 -3.29 16.50
N LEU A 175 17.40 -3.79 17.41
CA LEU A 175 16.06 -4.26 17.09
C LEU A 175 15.03 -3.50 17.92
N TYR A 176 14.00 -3.00 17.25
CA TYR A 176 12.80 -2.41 17.87
C TYR A 176 11.58 -3.24 17.47
N ASP A 177 10.76 -3.56 18.46
CA ASP A 177 9.53 -4.31 18.27
C ASP A 177 8.30 -3.42 18.41
N ILE A 178 7.29 -3.69 17.59
CA ILE A 178 5.92 -3.19 17.75
C ILE A 178 5.02 -4.41 17.92
N ASP A 179 4.25 -4.45 19.00
CA ASP A 179 3.27 -5.51 19.24
C ASP A 179 2.13 -5.47 18.22
N VAL A 180 1.72 -6.64 17.74
CA VAL A 180 0.59 -6.83 16.85
C VAL A 180 -0.42 -7.75 17.56
N PRO A 181 -1.36 -7.19 18.35
CA PRO A 181 -2.36 -7.99 19.04
C PRO A 181 -3.39 -8.55 18.05
N GLY A 182 -3.77 -9.80 18.23
CA GLY A 182 -4.88 -10.40 17.48
C GLY A 182 -6.24 -9.84 17.93
N TYR A 183 -7.21 -9.81 17.01
CA TYR A 183 -8.54 -9.28 17.28
C TYR A 183 -9.28 -10.11 18.33
N LYS A 184 -9.48 -9.50 19.51
CA LYS A 184 -10.11 -10.12 20.70
C LYS A 184 -9.47 -11.46 21.10
N MET A 185 -8.16 -11.57 20.93
CA MET A 185 -7.38 -12.76 21.27
C MET A 185 -6.49 -12.52 22.50
N GLU A 186 -6.16 -13.60 23.21
CA GLU A 186 -5.16 -13.54 24.30
C GLU A 186 -3.71 -13.65 23.79
N ARG A 187 -3.51 -13.54 22.46
CA ARG A 187 -2.26 -13.73 21.78
C ARG A 187 -1.89 -12.56 20.89
N LYS A 188 -0.59 -12.42 20.66
CA LYS A 188 0.01 -11.40 19.79
C LYS A 188 1.16 -11.95 18.98
N ASN A 189 1.50 -11.25 17.90
CA ASN A 189 2.75 -11.33 17.17
C ASN A 189 3.51 -10.01 17.28
N ARG A 190 4.56 -9.84 16.51
CA ARG A 190 5.39 -8.62 16.52
C ARG A 190 5.74 -8.19 15.10
N LEU A 191 5.89 -6.88 14.93
CA LEU A 191 6.63 -6.30 13.83
C LEU A 191 8.04 -6.00 14.32
N ARG A 192 9.04 -6.60 13.71
CA ARG A 192 10.44 -6.56 14.10
C ARG A 192 11.22 -5.65 13.16
N LEU A 193 11.68 -4.51 13.68
CA LEU A 193 12.28 -3.44 12.90
C LEU A 193 13.74 -3.26 13.28
N PHE A 194 14.63 -3.62 12.37
CA PHE A 194 16.07 -3.44 12.59
C PHE A 194 16.52 -2.02 12.27
N ASP A 195 17.46 -1.53 13.05
CA ASP A 195 18.01 -0.19 12.98
C ASP A 195 19.52 -0.23 13.26
N LEU A 196 20.15 0.91 13.17
CA LEU A 196 21.58 1.08 13.42
C LEU A 196 21.79 2.23 14.42
N GLY A 197 22.50 1.97 15.51
CA GLY A 197 22.69 2.97 16.57
C GLY A 197 23.53 4.18 16.19
N SER A 198 24.23 4.13 15.07
CA SER A 198 25.06 5.23 14.56
C SER A 198 24.33 6.14 13.56
N VAL A 199 23.09 5.86 13.21
CA VAL A 199 22.30 6.69 12.28
C VAL A 199 22.09 8.08 12.89
N ASP A 200 22.30 9.12 12.08
CA ASP A 200 22.25 10.51 12.51
C ASP A 200 21.20 11.27 11.71
N ASP A 201 20.12 11.67 12.36
CA ASP A 201 19.01 12.40 11.77
C ASP A 201 19.38 13.80 11.29
N ASN A 202 20.53 14.33 11.72
CA ASN A 202 20.97 15.71 11.45
C ASN A 202 21.83 15.86 10.18
N ILE A 203 22.10 14.78 9.44
CA ILE A 203 22.93 14.85 8.23
C ILE A 203 22.17 15.30 6.98
N ILE A 204 20.87 15.50 7.10
CA ILE A 204 20.00 15.86 5.97
C ILE A 204 20.13 17.35 5.68
N TYR A 205 20.22 17.69 4.40
CA TYR A 205 20.25 19.05 3.89
C TYR A 205 19.31 19.16 2.67
N ASP A 206 18.96 20.38 2.31
CA ASP A 206 18.15 20.70 1.12
C ASP A 206 16.98 19.73 0.89
N GLY A 207 16.00 19.76 1.80
CA GLY A 207 14.84 18.90 1.75
C GLY A 207 15.10 17.51 2.30
N ILE A 208 15.43 16.56 1.44
CA ILE A 208 15.69 15.16 1.82
C ILE A 208 17.06 14.67 1.33
N GLU A 209 17.94 15.57 0.91
CA GLU A 209 19.27 15.21 0.43
C GLU A 209 20.23 14.88 1.58
N PHE A 210 21.13 13.95 1.34
CA PHE A 210 22.19 13.53 2.24
C PHE A 210 23.29 12.80 1.46
N ASP A 211 24.48 12.63 2.08
CA ASP A 211 25.56 11.85 1.50
C ASP A 211 25.19 10.36 1.49
N LYS A 212 24.94 9.80 0.28
CA LYS A 212 24.54 8.42 0.06
C LYS A 212 25.63 7.39 0.38
N GLU A 213 26.90 7.82 0.48
CA GLU A 213 28.03 6.94 0.77
C GLU A 213 28.29 6.79 2.29
N ASP A 214 27.72 7.65 3.11
CA ASP A 214 27.90 7.63 4.58
C ASP A 214 26.95 6.63 5.24
N ILE A 215 27.18 5.35 4.99
CA ILE A 215 26.30 4.25 5.39
C ILE A 215 26.10 4.18 6.91
N PHE A 216 27.15 4.46 7.70
CA PHE A 216 27.05 4.44 9.17
C PHE A 216 26.02 5.43 9.73
N ARG A 217 25.81 6.56 9.04
CA ARG A 217 24.88 7.60 9.48
C ARG A 217 23.58 7.65 8.71
N ASN A 218 23.48 7.02 7.52
CA ASN A 218 22.32 7.17 6.65
C ASN A 218 21.44 5.93 6.47
N LEU A 219 21.89 4.74 6.90
CA LEU A 219 21.32 3.45 6.45
C LEU A 219 19.81 3.35 6.63
N THR A 220 19.28 3.78 7.76
CA THR A 220 17.86 3.67 8.10
C THR A 220 17.13 5.01 8.16
N LEU A 221 17.64 6.05 7.47
CA LEU A 221 16.95 7.34 7.40
C LEU A 221 15.70 7.25 6.54
N PHE A 222 15.83 6.84 5.27
CA PHE A 222 14.73 6.85 4.31
C PHE A 222 14.47 5.48 3.68
N LEU A 223 13.19 5.17 3.52
CA LEU A 223 12.70 4.14 2.61
C LEU A 223 12.85 4.66 1.17
N TYR A 224 13.35 3.82 0.26
CA TYR A 224 13.54 4.16 -1.15
C TYR A 224 14.29 5.49 -1.36
N PRO A 225 15.54 5.60 -0.88
CA PRO A 225 16.34 6.78 -1.17
C PRO A 225 16.48 6.98 -2.68
N ASP A 226 16.74 8.22 -3.10
CA ASP A 226 16.90 8.55 -4.50
C ASP A 226 17.97 7.65 -5.14
N ASP A 227 17.60 6.89 -6.14
CA ASP A 227 18.43 5.93 -6.88
C ASP A 227 18.68 6.37 -8.32
N SER A 228 18.57 7.66 -8.59
CA SER A 228 18.97 8.26 -9.88
C SER A 228 20.48 8.18 -10.14
N THR A 229 21.28 8.00 -9.09
CA THR A 229 22.73 7.82 -9.13
C THR A 229 23.14 6.42 -8.72
N ASP A 230 24.37 6.02 -9.06
CA ASP A 230 24.93 4.72 -8.67
C ASP A 230 25.07 4.61 -7.15
N GLU A 231 25.44 5.68 -6.46
CA GLU A 231 25.54 5.73 -4.99
C GLU A 231 24.18 5.46 -4.33
N GLY A 232 23.12 6.02 -4.86
CA GLY A 232 21.75 5.76 -4.39
C GLY A 232 21.32 4.31 -4.60
N LYS A 233 21.65 3.72 -5.75
CA LYS A 233 21.39 2.31 -6.04
C LYS A 233 22.17 1.39 -5.09
N VAL A 234 23.44 1.70 -4.87
CA VAL A 234 24.30 0.95 -3.95
C VAL A 234 23.74 1.04 -2.51
N LEU A 235 23.29 2.22 -2.08
CA LEU A 235 22.63 2.37 -0.77
C LEU A 235 21.40 1.44 -0.62
N ARG A 236 20.59 1.31 -1.66
CA ARG A 236 19.45 0.37 -1.63
C ARG A 236 19.90 -1.07 -1.42
N ILE A 237 21.01 -1.49 -2.00
CA ILE A 237 21.58 -2.82 -1.78
C ILE A 237 22.05 -2.98 -0.33
N PHE A 238 22.70 -1.96 0.25
CA PHE A 238 23.06 -1.94 1.67
C PHE A 238 21.83 -2.16 2.56
N GLN A 239 20.75 -1.44 2.30
CA GLN A 239 19.50 -1.57 3.05
C GLN A 239 18.90 -2.96 2.92
N GLN A 240 18.81 -3.50 1.70
CA GLN A 240 18.23 -4.83 1.46
C GLN A 240 19.05 -5.93 2.16
N TYR A 241 20.37 -5.90 2.05
CA TYR A 241 21.22 -6.89 2.69
C TYR A 241 21.18 -6.78 4.22
N PHE A 242 21.22 -5.57 4.76
CA PHE A 242 21.08 -5.34 6.20
C PHE A 242 19.77 -5.93 6.73
N MET A 243 18.68 -5.71 6.03
CA MET A 243 17.38 -6.27 6.39
C MET A 243 17.38 -7.80 6.40
N VAL A 244 17.83 -8.42 5.32
CA VAL A 244 17.73 -9.87 5.16
C VAL A 244 18.76 -10.63 6.03
N SER A 245 19.95 -10.09 6.24
CA SER A 245 20.95 -10.72 7.11
C SER A 245 20.47 -10.73 8.55
N ASN A 246 19.90 -9.65 9.05
CA ASN A 246 19.28 -9.60 10.37
C ASN A 246 18.12 -10.60 10.49
N ALA A 247 17.23 -10.63 9.49
CA ALA A 247 16.10 -11.55 9.47
C ALA A 247 16.55 -13.02 9.48
N ALA A 248 17.54 -13.37 8.68
CA ALA A 248 18.07 -14.73 8.59
C ALA A 248 18.74 -15.16 9.90
N GLN A 249 19.52 -14.29 10.52
CA GLN A 249 20.16 -14.57 11.82
C GLN A 249 19.11 -14.76 12.94
N LEU A 250 18.10 -13.88 12.97
CA LEU A 250 16.98 -13.98 13.91
C LEU A 250 16.23 -15.31 13.74
N LEU A 251 15.90 -15.67 12.52
CA LEU A 251 15.19 -16.90 12.18
C LEU A 251 15.96 -18.15 12.65
N ILE A 252 17.26 -18.20 12.38
CA ILE A 252 18.11 -19.31 12.77
C ILE A 252 18.20 -19.39 14.31
N ASP A 253 18.43 -18.30 15.00
CA ASP A 253 18.53 -18.29 16.45
C ASP A 253 17.22 -18.71 17.12
N GLU A 254 16.08 -18.24 16.63
CA GLU A 254 14.78 -18.64 17.17
C GLU A 254 14.48 -20.12 16.91
N ALA A 255 14.84 -20.66 15.74
CA ALA A 255 14.68 -22.09 15.44
C ALA A 255 15.54 -22.96 16.33
N VAL A 256 16.82 -22.60 16.53
CA VAL A 256 17.74 -23.32 17.41
C VAL A 256 17.24 -23.28 18.87
N ALA A 257 16.74 -22.13 19.32
CA ALA A 257 16.18 -22.00 20.67
C ALA A 257 14.96 -22.92 20.89
N LYS A 258 14.24 -23.27 19.84
CA LYS A 258 13.11 -24.22 19.87
C LYS A 258 13.51 -25.68 19.69
N GLY A 259 14.80 -25.95 19.47
CA GLY A 259 15.34 -27.30 19.34
C GLY A 259 15.67 -27.76 17.94
N SER A 260 15.69 -26.89 16.93
CA SER A 260 16.16 -27.23 15.58
C SER A 260 17.64 -27.56 15.59
N ASN A 261 18.00 -28.58 14.85
CA ASN A 261 19.41 -28.92 14.55
C ASN A 261 19.88 -28.30 13.23
N LEU A 262 19.07 -27.45 12.61
CA LEU A 262 19.20 -26.79 11.33
C LEU A 262 18.98 -27.68 10.11
N HIS A 263 19.22 -28.99 10.19
CA HIS A 263 18.85 -29.94 9.12
C HIS A 263 17.33 -30.03 8.94
N ASP A 264 16.57 -29.74 9.99
CA ASP A 264 15.10 -29.74 10.03
C ASP A 264 14.52 -28.32 10.05
N LEU A 265 15.29 -27.30 9.65
CA LEU A 265 14.90 -25.89 9.70
C LEU A 265 13.52 -25.60 9.04
N PRO A 266 13.15 -26.24 7.92
CA PRO A 266 11.82 -26.03 7.33
C PRO A 266 10.63 -26.42 8.23
N ASP A 267 10.86 -27.25 9.26
CA ASP A 267 9.83 -27.59 10.25
C ASP A 267 9.60 -26.47 11.27
N TYR A 268 10.51 -25.50 11.35
CA TYR A 268 10.50 -24.40 12.32
C TYR A 268 10.22 -23.04 11.69
N ALA A 269 10.51 -22.88 10.41
CA ALA A 269 10.42 -21.57 9.76
C ALA A 269 9.98 -21.66 8.32
N VAL A 270 9.18 -20.69 7.91
CA VAL A 270 8.92 -20.36 6.51
C VAL A 270 9.17 -18.86 6.33
N VAL A 271 9.83 -18.51 5.23
CA VAL A 271 10.11 -17.13 4.84
C VAL A 271 9.16 -16.74 3.71
N GLN A 272 8.35 -15.73 3.92
CA GLN A 272 7.58 -15.11 2.84
C GLN A 272 8.34 -13.89 2.33
N ILE A 273 8.82 -13.98 1.10
CA ILE A 273 9.56 -12.92 0.40
C ILE A 273 8.54 -11.99 -0.25
N ASN A 274 8.35 -10.80 0.34
CA ASN A 274 7.36 -9.85 -0.14
C ASN A 274 7.97 -8.92 -1.20
N ASP A 275 7.68 -9.20 -2.46
CA ASP A 275 8.33 -8.63 -3.64
C ASP A 275 9.83 -9.04 -3.68
N THR A 276 10.66 -8.36 -4.46
CA THR A 276 12.07 -8.73 -4.68
C THR A 276 13.04 -8.09 -3.69
N HIS A 277 12.58 -7.14 -2.86
CA HIS A 277 13.44 -6.46 -1.90
C HIS A 277 14.15 -7.41 -0.92
N PRO A 278 13.51 -8.50 -0.42
CA PRO A 278 14.17 -9.45 0.45
C PRO A 278 14.86 -10.63 -0.25
N SER A 279 15.00 -10.64 -1.56
CA SER A 279 15.50 -11.82 -2.33
C SER A 279 16.87 -12.30 -1.88
N LEU A 280 17.75 -11.41 -1.41
CA LEU A 280 19.06 -11.79 -0.89
C LEU A 280 19.02 -12.68 0.34
N VAL A 281 17.86 -12.89 0.95
CA VAL A 281 17.69 -13.86 2.05
C VAL A 281 18.04 -15.27 1.61
N ILE A 282 17.85 -15.61 0.35
CA ILE A 282 18.17 -16.94 -0.19
C ILE A 282 19.67 -17.24 -0.10
N PRO A 283 20.56 -16.49 -0.75
CA PRO A 283 21.99 -16.74 -0.60
C PRO A 283 22.50 -16.50 0.82
N GLU A 284 21.91 -15.57 1.58
CA GLU A 284 22.32 -15.31 2.97
C GLU A 284 22.01 -16.49 3.88
N LEU A 285 20.84 -17.10 3.79
CA LEU A 285 20.51 -18.31 4.55
C LEU A 285 21.47 -19.46 4.20
N ILE A 286 21.76 -19.66 2.93
CA ILE A 286 22.72 -20.68 2.49
C ILE A 286 24.10 -20.43 3.11
N ARG A 287 24.58 -19.20 3.06
CA ARG A 287 25.86 -18.78 3.65
C ARG A 287 25.91 -19.04 5.16
N LEU A 288 24.85 -18.63 5.88
CA LEU A 288 24.76 -18.81 7.34
C LEU A 288 24.67 -20.28 7.74
N LEU A 289 23.97 -21.10 6.98
CA LEU A 289 23.88 -22.55 7.21
C LEU A 289 25.23 -23.19 6.97
N GLU A 290 25.99 -22.81 5.95
CA GLU A 290 27.33 -23.31 5.69
C GLU A 290 28.30 -22.97 6.84
N LEU A 291 28.22 -21.74 7.37
CA LEU A 291 28.99 -21.33 8.56
C LEU A 291 28.64 -22.16 9.81
N ARG A 292 27.48 -22.77 9.83
CA ARG A 292 27.00 -23.65 10.92
C ARG A 292 27.25 -25.14 10.63
N GLY A 293 28.01 -25.49 9.60
CA GLY A 293 28.41 -26.86 9.26
C GLY A 293 27.44 -27.62 8.38
N ILE A 294 26.42 -26.99 7.82
CA ILE A 294 25.55 -27.60 6.79
C ILE A 294 26.24 -27.49 5.44
N SER A 295 26.30 -28.56 4.68
CA SER A 295 26.90 -28.51 3.34
C SER A 295 26.10 -27.57 2.41
N PHE A 296 26.78 -27.02 1.41
CA PHE A 296 26.12 -26.14 0.44
C PHE A 296 24.97 -26.84 -0.27
N ASP A 297 25.14 -28.09 -0.67
CA ASP A 297 24.10 -28.88 -1.34
C ASP A 297 22.85 -29.06 -0.46
N GLU A 298 23.08 -29.40 0.82
CA GLU A 298 21.97 -29.52 1.78
C GLU A 298 21.33 -28.18 2.08
N ALA A 299 22.12 -27.13 2.23
CA ALA A 299 21.61 -25.77 2.50
C ALA A 299 20.66 -25.28 1.39
N ILE A 300 20.99 -25.56 0.12
CA ILE A 300 20.10 -25.28 -1.00
C ILE A 300 18.76 -26.02 -0.84
N GLU A 301 18.79 -27.30 -0.53
CA GLU A 301 17.55 -28.07 -0.37
C GLU A 301 16.72 -27.64 0.83
N ILE A 302 17.34 -27.19 1.92
CA ILE A 302 16.67 -26.60 3.07
C ILE A 302 15.96 -25.30 2.64
N VAL A 303 16.68 -24.40 1.99
CA VAL A 303 16.14 -23.08 1.56
C VAL A 303 15.00 -23.25 0.56
N LYS A 304 15.12 -24.19 -0.39
CA LYS A 304 14.04 -24.52 -1.33
C LYS A 304 12.74 -24.99 -0.65
N LYS A 305 12.82 -25.54 0.55
CA LYS A 305 11.65 -26.04 1.29
C LYS A 305 11.04 -25.00 2.23
N MET A 306 11.67 -23.85 2.40
CA MET A 306 11.24 -22.88 3.39
C MET A 306 11.03 -21.46 2.86
N THR A 307 11.32 -21.19 1.60
CA THR A 307 11.15 -19.85 1.01
C THR A 307 10.03 -19.83 -0.01
N ALA A 308 9.17 -18.83 0.09
CA ALA A 308 8.06 -18.56 -0.80
C ALA A 308 8.10 -17.10 -1.23
N TYR A 309 7.77 -16.83 -2.49
CA TYR A 309 7.87 -15.51 -3.10
C TYR A 309 6.49 -15.00 -3.56
N THR A 310 6.15 -13.78 -3.19
CA THR A 310 4.99 -13.05 -3.71
C THR A 310 5.47 -11.99 -4.70
N ASN A 311 5.01 -12.06 -5.94
CA ASN A 311 5.22 -11.02 -6.95
C ASN A 311 4.11 -9.98 -6.84
N HIS A 312 4.50 -8.69 -6.79
CA HIS A 312 3.55 -7.56 -6.71
C HIS A 312 3.56 -6.66 -7.94
N THR A 313 4.33 -6.99 -8.97
CA THR A 313 4.47 -6.14 -10.14
C THR A 313 4.33 -6.91 -11.43
N ILE A 314 3.72 -6.25 -12.44
CA ILE A 314 3.66 -6.74 -13.81
C ILE A 314 4.67 -5.97 -14.69
N LEU A 315 5.03 -4.75 -14.28
CA LEU A 315 5.97 -3.93 -15.04
C LEU A 315 7.34 -4.60 -15.07
N SER A 316 7.74 -5.12 -16.23
CA SER A 316 9.03 -5.81 -16.39
C SER A 316 10.24 -4.93 -16.03
N GLU A 317 10.13 -3.63 -16.31
CA GLU A 317 11.15 -2.64 -15.94
C GLU A 317 11.26 -2.42 -14.42
N ALA A 318 10.22 -2.74 -13.65
CA ALA A 318 10.22 -2.63 -12.19
C ALA A 318 10.74 -3.89 -11.48
N LEU A 319 10.97 -5.00 -12.19
CA LEU A 319 11.63 -6.17 -11.65
C LEU A 319 13.11 -5.88 -11.42
N GLU A 320 13.56 -5.98 -10.16
CA GLU A 320 14.91 -5.58 -9.78
C GLU A 320 15.99 -6.46 -10.42
N LYS A 321 16.98 -5.78 -10.98
CA LYS A 321 18.20 -6.36 -11.54
C LYS A 321 19.38 -5.55 -11.03
N TRP A 322 20.26 -6.19 -10.28
CA TRP A 322 21.43 -5.50 -9.75
C TRP A 322 22.69 -5.88 -10.52
N PRO A 323 23.50 -4.90 -10.98
CA PRO A 323 24.80 -5.21 -11.54
C PRO A 323 25.63 -6.02 -10.55
N LEU A 324 26.28 -7.07 -11.02
CA LEU A 324 27.15 -7.92 -10.18
C LEU A 324 28.28 -7.09 -9.55
N ASP A 325 28.76 -6.08 -10.27
CA ASP A 325 29.74 -5.12 -9.75
C ASP A 325 29.24 -4.38 -8.49
N PHE A 326 27.98 -3.96 -8.46
CA PHE A 326 27.39 -3.32 -7.28
C PHE A 326 27.32 -4.28 -6.09
N LEU A 327 26.92 -5.51 -6.34
CA LEU A 327 26.91 -6.54 -5.29
C LEU A 327 28.33 -6.83 -4.78
N ASN A 328 29.34 -6.85 -5.64
CA ASN A 328 30.72 -6.97 -5.23
C ASN A 328 31.24 -5.80 -4.38
N ARG A 329 30.75 -4.60 -4.61
CA ARG A 329 31.08 -3.44 -3.76
C ARG A 329 30.49 -3.56 -2.36
N VAL A 330 29.30 -4.11 -2.25
CA VAL A 330 28.53 -4.16 -0.97
C VAL A 330 28.76 -5.47 -0.22
N VAL A 331 28.61 -6.61 -0.90
CA VAL A 331 28.58 -7.95 -0.30
C VAL A 331 29.42 -8.95 -1.09
N PRO A 332 30.75 -8.72 -1.24
CA PRO A 332 31.61 -9.60 -2.02
C PRO A 332 31.63 -11.02 -1.48
N HIS A 333 31.40 -11.23 -0.18
CA HIS A 333 31.30 -12.54 0.47
C HIS A 333 30.04 -13.32 0.08
N LEU A 334 29.00 -12.64 -0.41
CA LEU A 334 27.76 -13.27 -0.84
C LEU A 334 27.77 -13.60 -2.34
N VAL A 335 28.54 -12.89 -3.13
CA VAL A 335 28.60 -13.03 -4.59
C VAL A 335 28.96 -14.45 -5.04
N PRO A 336 29.94 -15.16 -4.44
CA PRO A 336 30.23 -16.55 -4.82
C PRO A 336 29.03 -17.49 -4.69
N PHE A 337 28.18 -17.26 -3.69
CA PHE A 337 26.92 -18.04 -3.50
C PHE A 337 25.93 -17.76 -4.63
N ILE A 338 25.77 -16.47 -5.01
CA ILE A 338 24.87 -16.08 -6.12
C ILE A 338 25.36 -16.68 -7.44
N VAL A 339 26.67 -16.61 -7.70
CA VAL A 339 27.29 -17.19 -8.92
C VAL A 339 27.06 -18.68 -9.01
N GLU A 340 27.23 -19.42 -7.90
CA GLU A 340 26.99 -20.86 -7.87
C GLU A 340 25.50 -21.20 -8.04
N LEU A 341 24.60 -20.42 -7.46
CA LEU A 341 23.16 -20.58 -7.66
C LEU A 341 22.78 -20.38 -9.15
N ASP A 342 23.36 -19.37 -9.81
CA ASP A 342 23.18 -19.14 -11.24
C ASP A 342 23.71 -20.31 -12.08
N ARG A 343 24.92 -20.79 -11.77
CA ARG A 343 25.52 -21.92 -12.47
C ARG A 343 24.61 -23.17 -12.42
N ARG A 344 24.08 -23.50 -11.25
CA ARG A 344 23.15 -24.63 -11.06
C ARG A 344 21.81 -24.42 -11.76
N ALA A 345 21.29 -23.19 -11.75
CA ALA A 345 20.08 -22.87 -12.47
C ALA A 345 20.24 -23.07 -13.99
N LYS A 346 21.41 -22.70 -14.55
CA LYS A 346 21.75 -22.92 -15.95
C LYS A 346 21.92 -24.39 -16.33
N GLU A 347 22.28 -25.25 -15.38
CA GLU A 347 22.27 -26.70 -15.59
C GLU A 347 20.86 -27.25 -15.78
N VAL A 348 19.85 -26.65 -15.16
CA VAL A 348 18.44 -26.99 -15.35
C VAL A 348 17.94 -26.46 -16.69
N LYS A 349 18.17 -25.17 -16.98
CA LYS A 349 17.84 -24.52 -18.25
C LYS A 349 18.70 -23.28 -18.45
N ASP A 350 19.49 -23.26 -19.49
CA ASP A 350 20.25 -22.09 -19.91
C ASP A 350 19.45 -21.30 -20.94
N ASP A 351 18.69 -20.32 -20.45
CA ASP A 351 17.80 -19.47 -21.23
C ASP A 351 17.75 -18.08 -20.59
N PRO A 352 17.99 -16.99 -21.36
CA PRO A 352 17.92 -15.63 -20.84
C PRO A 352 16.63 -15.32 -20.08
N ALA A 353 15.53 -15.94 -20.42
CA ALA A 353 14.25 -15.76 -19.76
C ALA A 353 14.20 -16.28 -18.31
N VAL A 354 15.13 -17.15 -17.93
CA VAL A 354 15.17 -17.77 -16.59
C VAL A 354 16.53 -17.68 -15.90
N ASN A 355 17.57 -17.24 -16.57
CA ASN A 355 18.90 -17.10 -15.99
C ASN A 355 18.90 -16.08 -14.84
N ILE A 356 19.60 -16.37 -13.76
CA ILE A 356 19.74 -15.45 -12.62
C ILE A 356 20.68 -14.30 -13.02
N ILE A 357 21.86 -14.62 -13.56
CA ILE A 357 22.81 -13.64 -14.05
C ILE A 357 22.70 -13.59 -15.59
N ASP A 358 22.35 -12.41 -16.12
CA ASP A 358 22.19 -12.21 -17.55
C ASP A 358 23.53 -11.96 -18.27
N GLU A 359 23.48 -11.84 -19.59
CA GLU A 359 24.66 -11.61 -20.44
C GLU A 359 25.40 -10.28 -20.17
N HIS A 360 24.72 -9.33 -19.49
CA HIS A 360 25.27 -8.04 -19.09
C HIS A 360 25.78 -8.05 -17.64
N GLY A 361 25.82 -9.20 -16.98
CA GLY A 361 26.27 -9.33 -15.60
C GLY A 361 25.30 -8.76 -14.57
N ARG A 362 24.00 -8.72 -14.87
CA ARG A 362 22.97 -8.25 -13.94
C ARG A 362 22.28 -9.45 -13.28
N VAL A 363 22.09 -9.36 -11.97
CA VAL A 363 21.42 -10.39 -11.17
C VAL A 363 19.92 -10.09 -11.14
N HIS A 364 19.13 -11.00 -11.70
CA HIS A 364 17.65 -10.94 -11.68
C HIS A 364 17.14 -11.51 -10.38
N MET A 365 16.67 -10.65 -9.49
CA MET A 365 16.28 -11.04 -8.13
C MET A 365 15.09 -12.00 -8.12
N ALA A 366 14.04 -11.70 -8.90
CA ALA A 366 12.88 -12.58 -9.02
C ALA A 366 13.23 -13.98 -9.56
N HIS A 367 14.19 -14.08 -10.49
CA HIS A 367 14.62 -15.36 -11.04
C HIS A 367 15.24 -16.25 -9.96
N MET A 368 16.04 -15.66 -9.08
CA MET A 368 16.60 -16.38 -7.93
C MET A 368 15.50 -16.89 -6.99
N ASP A 369 14.52 -16.06 -6.69
CA ASP A 369 13.39 -16.42 -5.83
C ASP A 369 12.60 -17.62 -6.39
N ILE A 370 12.38 -17.64 -7.71
CA ILE A 370 11.58 -18.70 -8.36
C ILE A 370 12.36 -20.01 -8.44
N HIS A 371 13.65 -19.96 -8.79
CA HIS A 371 14.48 -21.19 -8.83
C HIS A 371 14.61 -21.84 -7.45
N TYR A 372 14.78 -21.05 -6.39
CA TYR A 372 15.15 -21.54 -5.05
C TYR A 372 14.06 -21.36 -3.99
N GLY A 373 12.86 -21.00 -4.38
CA GLY A 373 11.66 -21.07 -3.56
C GLY A 373 10.74 -22.23 -3.99
N TYR A 374 9.79 -22.60 -3.13
CA TYR A 374 8.81 -23.64 -3.46
C TYR A 374 7.47 -23.10 -3.94
N SER A 375 7.25 -21.81 -3.81
CA SER A 375 6.01 -21.14 -4.22
C SER A 375 6.28 -19.77 -4.78
N ILE A 376 5.62 -19.45 -5.87
CA ILE A 376 5.45 -18.09 -6.38
C ILE A 376 3.97 -17.84 -6.55
N ASN A 377 3.46 -16.75 -5.95
CA ASN A 377 2.08 -16.36 -6.16
C ASN A 377 1.97 -14.96 -6.76
N GLY A 378 0.96 -14.81 -7.63
CA GLY A 378 0.40 -13.51 -7.98
C GLY A 378 -0.60 -13.05 -6.92
N VAL A 379 -1.11 -11.84 -7.07
CA VAL A 379 -1.93 -11.15 -6.04
C VAL A 379 -3.34 -10.81 -6.50
N ALA A 380 -3.73 -11.27 -7.68
CA ALA A 380 -5.08 -11.28 -8.23
C ALA A 380 -5.16 -12.34 -9.33
N ALA A 381 -6.35 -12.82 -9.65
CA ALA A 381 -6.54 -13.89 -10.64
C ALA A 381 -5.95 -13.51 -12.01
N LEU A 382 -6.27 -12.34 -12.53
CA LEU A 382 -5.72 -11.86 -13.80
C LEU A 382 -4.19 -11.70 -13.75
N HIS A 383 -3.66 -11.13 -12.69
CA HIS A 383 -2.22 -10.98 -12.50
C HIS A 383 -1.51 -12.33 -12.59
N THR A 384 -2.01 -13.32 -11.88
CA THR A 384 -1.43 -14.66 -11.88
C THR A 384 -1.46 -15.29 -13.29
N GLU A 385 -2.54 -15.12 -14.03
CA GLU A 385 -2.62 -15.59 -15.43
C GLU A 385 -1.63 -14.86 -16.34
N ILE A 386 -1.45 -13.55 -16.19
CA ILE A 386 -0.45 -12.79 -16.96
C ILE A 386 0.97 -13.27 -16.63
N LEU A 387 1.27 -13.55 -15.37
CA LEU A 387 2.55 -14.16 -14.98
C LEU A 387 2.79 -15.49 -15.69
N LYS A 388 1.79 -16.37 -15.71
CA LYS A 388 1.89 -17.72 -16.31
C LYS A 388 1.99 -17.69 -17.84
N THR A 389 1.26 -16.79 -18.48
CA THR A 389 1.08 -16.81 -19.95
C THR A 389 1.95 -15.81 -20.70
N SER A 390 2.49 -14.80 -20.00
CA SER A 390 3.27 -13.72 -20.61
C SER A 390 4.58 -13.47 -19.83
N GLU A 391 4.52 -12.76 -18.71
CA GLU A 391 5.70 -12.18 -18.04
C GLU A 391 6.71 -13.21 -17.51
N LEU A 392 6.23 -14.31 -16.96
CA LEU A 392 7.06 -15.39 -16.40
C LEU A 392 6.73 -16.74 -17.05
N LYS A 393 6.28 -16.72 -18.30
CA LYS A 393 5.87 -17.93 -19.03
C LYS A 393 6.94 -19.01 -19.03
N ALA A 394 8.20 -18.67 -19.26
CA ALA A 394 9.31 -19.62 -19.27
C ALA A 394 9.50 -20.30 -17.91
N PHE A 395 9.29 -19.61 -16.81
CA PHE A 395 9.28 -20.18 -15.47
C PHE A 395 8.07 -21.07 -15.21
N TYR A 396 6.91 -20.67 -15.69
CA TYR A 396 5.71 -21.51 -15.56
C TYR A 396 5.84 -22.83 -16.33
N GLU A 397 6.44 -22.79 -17.50
CA GLU A 397 6.76 -24.02 -18.27
C GLU A 397 7.76 -24.92 -17.53
N LEU A 398 8.70 -24.33 -16.77
CA LEU A 398 9.73 -25.05 -16.02
C LEU A 398 9.23 -25.58 -14.67
N TYR A 399 8.43 -24.78 -13.95
CA TYR A 399 7.96 -25.07 -12.59
C TYR A 399 6.45 -24.78 -12.43
N PRO A 400 5.57 -25.46 -13.20
CA PRO A 400 4.14 -25.14 -13.15
C PRO A 400 3.53 -25.33 -11.74
N GLU A 401 4.08 -26.28 -10.95
CA GLU A 401 3.62 -26.60 -9.60
C GLU A 401 3.89 -25.50 -8.56
N LYS A 402 4.82 -24.58 -8.84
CA LYS A 402 5.13 -23.48 -7.92
C LYS A 402 4.14 -22.31 -8.01
N PHE A 403 3.46 -22.17 -9.16
CA PHE A 403 2.60 -20.99 -9.44
C PHE A 403 1.22 -21.14 -8.83
N ASN A 404 0.80 -20.14 -8.07
CA ASN A 404 -0.53 -20.08 -7.51
C ASN A 404 -1.00 -18.63 -7.37
N ASN A 405 -2.30 -18.45 -7.11
CA ASN A 405 -2.90 -17.14 -6.88
C ASN A 405 -3.30 -16.98 -5.41
N LYS A 406 -2.98 -15.81 -4.85
CA LYS A 406 -3.49 -15.34 -3.56
C LYS A 406 -4.01 -13.93 -3.74
N THR A 407 -5.28 -13.80 -4.09
CA THR A 407 -5.91 -12.48 -4.24
C THR A 407 -5.75 -11.68 -2.96
N ASN A 408 -5.24 -10.46 -3.08
CA ASN A 408 -5.04 -9.55 -1.97
C ASN A 408 -6.33 -9.31 -1.20
N GLY A 409 -6.18 -8.83 0.03
CA GLY A 409 -7.28 -8.47 0.89
C GLY A 409 -6.90 -7.34 1.84
N ILE A 410 -7.88 -6.86 2.56
CA ILE A 410 -7.78 -5.75 3.51
C ILE A 410 -8.33 -6.17 4.87
N THR A 411 -7.78 -5.61 5.95
CA THR A 411 -8.33 -5.85 7.29
C THR A 411 -9.57 -4.99 7.53
N PHE A 412 -10.69 -5.62 7.90
CA PHE A 412 -11.93 -4.94 8.23
C PHE A 412 -11.85 -4.21 9.56
N ARG A 413 -10.94 -4.60 10.48
CA ARG A 413 -10.69 -3.88 11.73
C ARG A 413 -10.26 -2.44 11.46
N ARG A 414 -9.38 -2.23 10.47
CA ARG A 414 -8.94 -0.87 10.06
C ARG A 414 -9.96 -0.19 9.14
N TRP A 415 -10.37 -0.88 8.08
CA TRP A 415 -11.06 -0.23 6.95
C TRP A 415 -12.57 -0.18 7.07
N LEU A 416 -13.14 -0.88 8.06
CA LEU A 416 -14.54 -0.78 8.41
C LEU A 416 -14.72 -0.29 9.87
N MET A 417 -14.24 -1.05 10.84
CA MET A 417 -14.49 -0.75 12.26
C MET A 417 -13.85 0.56 12.72
N HIS A 418 -12.63 0.84 12.28
CA HIS A 418 -11.94 2.08 12.62
C HIS A 418 -12.31 3.24 11.70
N ALA A 419 -12.29 3.03 10.38
CA ALA A 419 -12.53 4.10 9.41
C ALA A 419 -14.00 4.53 9.32
N ASN A 420 -14.94 3.58 9.49
CA ASN A 420 -16.38 3.83 9.34
C ASN A 420 -17.17 3.17 10.48
N PRO A 421 -16.96 3.60 11.73
CA PRO A 421 -17.55 2.95 12.90
C PRO A 421 -19.08 2.99 12.90
N SER A 422 -19.70 4.01 12.31
CA SER A 422 -21.16 4.09 12.19
C SER A 422 -21.71 3.02 11.25
N LEU A 423 -21.05 2.74 10.12
CA LEU A 423 -21.42 1.66 9.22
C LEU A 423 -21.23 0.30 9.92
N ALA A 424 -20.10 0.09 10.58
CA ALA A 424 -19.86 -1.14 11.33
C ALA A 424 -20.96 -1.40 12.38
N SER A 425 -21.30 -0.38 13.17
CA SER A 425 -22.35 -0.48 14.20
C SER A 425 -23.72 -0.77 13.60
N TYR A 426 -24.05 -0.16 12.47
CA TYR A 426 -25.34 -0.42 11.80
C TYR A 426 -25.41 -1.85 11.25
N LEU A 427 -24.33 -2.33 10.64
CA LEU A 427 -24.22 -3.72 10.17
C LEU A 427 -24.30 -4.73 11.32
N ASP A 428 -23.69 -4.42 12.47
CA ASP A 428 -23.80 -5.24 13.68
C ASP A 428 -25.26 -5.39 14.14
N GLY A 429 -26.00 -4.29 14.12
CA GLY A 429 -27.44 -4.30 14.46
C GLY A 429 -28.29 -5.07 13.45
N LEU A 430 -27.92 -5.07 12.18
CA LEU A 430 -28.69 -5.69 11.10
C LEU A 430 -28.35 -7.16 10.89
N LEU A 431 -27.05 -7.50 10.92
CA LEU A 431 -26.51 -8.83 10.56
C LEU A 431 -25.98 -9.62 11.76
N GLY A 432 -25.81 -8.99 12.91
CA GLY A 432 -25.06 -9.56 14.03
C GLY A 432 -23.55 -9.44 13.84
N HIS A 433 -22.76 -10.02 14.74
CA HIS A 433 -21.30 -9.89 14.78
C HIS A 433 -20.55 -11.00 14.01
N GLY A 434 -21.24 -11.91 13.34
CA GLY A 434 -20.62 -13.06 12.66
C GLY A 434 -19.60 -12.64 11.62
N TYR A 435 -19.88 -11.60 10.85
CA TYR A 435 -18.99 -11.12 9.79
C TYR A 435 -17.64 -10.57 10.30
N HIS A 436 -17.52 -10.29 11.60
CA HIS A 436 -16.23 -9.90 12.19
C HIS A 436 -15.20 -11.04 12.15
N HIS A 437 -15.66 -12.29 12.12
CA HIS A 437 -14.84 -13.50 12.08
C HIS A 437 -14.92 -14.22 10.73
N ASP A 438 -16.07 -14.15 10.08
CA ASP A 438 -16.30 -14.67 8.73
C ASP A 438 -16.93 -13.59 7.85
N ALA A 439 -16.07 -12.85 7.14
CA ALA A 439 -16.50 -11.71 6.33
C ALA A 439 -17.48 -12.10 5.21
N SER A 440 -17.56 -13.39 4.82
CA SER A 440 -18.54 -13.86 3.83
C SER A 440 -19.99 -13.65 4.30
N GLU A 441 -20.21 -13.53 5.60
CA GLU A 441 -21.53 -13.23 6.16
C GLU A 441 -22.07 -11.85 5.75
N LEU A 442 -21.24 -10.94 5.25
CA LEU A 442 -21.73 -9.68 4.67
C LEU A 442 -22.70 -9.90 3.50
N GLU A 443 -22.63 -11.03 2.81
CA GLU A 443 -23.58 -11.33 1.73
C GLU A 443 -25.04 -11.38 2.19
N LYS A 444 -25.29 -11.61 3.48
CA LYS A 444 -26.64 -11.50 4.06
C LYS A 444 -27.28 -10.13 3.83
N LEU A 445 -26.45 -9.10 3.58
CA LEU A 445 -26.95 -7.76 3.27
C LEU A 445 -27.78 -7.74 1.98
N LEU A 446 -27.58 -8.67 1.05
CA LEU A 446 -28.38 -8.77 -0.18
C LEU A 446 -29.88 -9.00 0.09
N GLU A 447 -30.24 -9.60 1.24
CA GLU A 447 -31.64 -9.78 1.66
C GLU A 447 -32.35 -8.43 1.90
N TYR A 448 -31.56 -7.38 2.17
CA TYR A 448 -32.03 -6.01 2.40
C TYR A 448 -31.94 -5.12 1.15
N LYS A 449 -31.58 -5.67 0.00
CA LYS A 449 -31.68 -4.95 -1.27
C LYS A 449 -33.14 -4.51 -1.45
N ASN A 450 -33.36 -3.26 -1.83
CA ASN A 450 -34.66 -2.58 -1.89
C ASN A 450 -35.25 -2.15 -0.52
N ASP A 451 -34.58 -2.38 0.60
CA ASP A 451 -35.01 -1.87 1.90
C ASP A 451 -34.84 -0.35 1.96
N LYS A 452 -35.94 0.37 2.10
CA LYS A 452 -35.96 1.84 2.11
C LYS A 452 -35.28 2.43 3.34
N GLU A 453 -35.35 1.75 4.47
CA GLU A 453 -34.71 2.22 5.71
C GLU A 453 -33.20 2.12 5.60
N LEU A 454 -32.69 0.99 5.14
CA LEU A 454 -31.26 0.80 4.89
C LEU A 454 -30.74 1.83 3.88
N LYS A 455 -31.43 2.03 2.75
CA LYS A 455 -31.03 3.02 1.74
C LYS A 455 -30.98 4.43 2.31
N SER A 456 -31.99 4.84 3.04
CA SER A 456 -32.02 6.15 3.70
C SER A 456 -30.90 6.30 4.71
N TRP A 457 -30.60 5.25 5.46
CA TRP A 457 -29.50 5.27 6.43
C TRP A 457 -28.14 5.38 5.74
N LEU A 458 -27.90 4.60 4.67
CA LEU A 458 -26.65 4.64 3.89
C LEU A 458 -26.40 6.03 3.30
N ASP A 459 -27.44 6.66 2.78
CA ASP A 459 -27.33 8.02 2.23
C ASP A 459 -26.95 9.04 3.31
N LYS A 460 -27.59 8.97 4.47
CA LYS A 460 -27.26 9.83 5.63
C LYS A 460 -25.86 9.58 6.17
N ASN A 461 -25.44 8.32 6.23
CA ASN A 461 -24.10 7.96 6.67
C ASN A 461 -23.03 8.50 5.71
N LYS A 462 -23.27 8.39 4.40
CA LYS A 462 -22.37 8.98 3.40
C LYS A 462 -22.26 10.50 3.58
N GLN A 463 -23.37 11.19 3.77
CA GLN A 463 -23.36 12.63 4.03
C GLN A 463 -22.62 12.98 5.33
N HIS A 464 -22.78 12.19 6.38
CA HIS A 464 -22.04 12.36 7.62
C HIS A 464 -20.52 12.26 7.38
N ASN A 465 -20.08 11.23 6.64
CA ASN A 465 -18.67 11.04 6.32
C ASN A 465 -18.10 12.15 5.41
N LYS A 466 -18.89 12.65 4.46
CA LYS A 466 -18.50 13.81 3.63
C LYS A 466 -18.27 15.06 4.46
N ARG A 467 -19.14 15.35 5.42
CA ARG A 467 -18.98 16.47 6.33
C ARG A 467 -17.79 16.31 7.27
N LYS A 468 -17.52 15.07 7.68
CA LYS A 468 -16.33 14.76 8.48
C LYS A 468 -15.05 15.03 7.68
N LEU A 469 -15.01 14.60 6.42
CA LEU A 469 -13.89 14.89 5.51
C LEU A 469 -13.76 16.39 5.23
N GLN A 470 -14.87 17.10 4.98
CA GLN A 470 -14.89 18.56 4.78
C GLN A 470 -14.18 19.27 5.93
N ARG A 471 -14.57 18.96 7.18
CA ARG A 471 -13.95 19.59 8.37
C ARG A 471 -12.47 19.24 8.49
N HIS A 472 -12.10 18.00 8.18
CA HIS A 472 -10.72 17.55 8.22
C HIS A 472 -9.83 18.33 7.21
N ILE A 473 -10.27 18.44 5.97
CA ILE A 473 -9.54 19.16 4.92
C ILE A 473 -9.46 20.66 5.23
N ALA A 474 -10.54 21.27 5.72
CA ALA A 474 -10.53 22.68 6.15
C ALA A 474 -9.49 22.92 7.26
N LYS A 475 -9.41 22.00 8.23
CA LYS A 475 -8.44 22.06 9.34
C LYS A 475 -6.99 21.85 8.88
N THR A 476 -6.75 20.87 8.01
CA THR A 476 -5.39 20.44 7.65
C THR A 476 -4.79 21.21 6.47
N GLN A 477 -5.62 21.62 5.50
CA GLN A 477 -5.16 22.27 4.26
C GLN A 477 -5.77 23.65 4.03
N GLY A 478 -6.74 24.08 4.85
CA GLY A 478 -7.43 25.36 4.66
C GLY A 478 -8.30 25.38 3.39
N VAL A 479 -8.73 24.25 2.89
CA VAL A 479 -9.56 24.12 1.68
C VAL A 479 -10.99 23.85 2.07
N GLU A 480 -11.90 24.68 1.57
CA GLU A 480 -13.35 24.47 1.72
C GLU A 480 -13.88 23.54 0.61
N VAL A 481 -14.61 22.52 1.00
CA VAL A 481 -15.20 21.53 0.11
C VAL A 481 -16.71 21.52 0.27
N ASN A 482 -17.45 21.43 -0.84
CA ASN A 482 -18.91 21.32 -0.82
C ASN A 482 -19.35 19.86 -0.55
N PRO A 483 -19.88 19.52 0.63
CA PRO A 483 -20.28 18.16 0.97
C PRO A 483 -21.52 17.66 0.21
N GLU A 484 -22.25 18.57 -0.46
CA GLU A 484 -23.40 18.20 -1.29
C GLU A 484 -23.01 17.79 -2.71
N SER A 485 -21.73 17.97 -3.09
CA SER A 485 -21.20 17.52 -4.39
C SER A 485 -20.99 16.02 -4.44
N ILE A 486 -20.87 15.46 -5.64
CA ILE A 486 -20.42 14.07 -5.83
C ILE A 486 -18.91 14.02 -5.55
N PHE A 487 -18.49 13.11 -4.69
CA PHE A 487 -17.07 12.91 -4.36
C PHE A 487 -16.46 11.82 -5.23
N ASP A 488 -15.63 12.22 -6.15
CA ASP A 488 -14.88 11.38 -7.09
C ASP A 488 -13.41 11.31 -6.65
N VAL A 489 -12.90 10.12 -6.35
CA VAL A 489 -11.66 9.97 -5.59
C VAL A 489 -10.67 9.05 -6.30
N GLN A 490 -9.46 9.55 -6.50
CA GLN A 490 -8.30 8.79 -6.97
C GLN A 490 -7.11 9.03 -6.04
N ILE A 491 -6.93 8.14 -5.08
CA ILE A 491 -5.87 8.21 -4.07
C ILE A 491 -4.95 7.00 -4.17
N LYS A 492 -3.77 7.21 -4.69
CA LYS A 492 -2.75 6.18 -4.93
C LYS A 492 -1.43 6.85 -5.33
N ARG A 493 -0.32 6.11 -5.24
CA ARG A 493 0.99 6.60 -5.70
C ARG A 493 0.88 7.20 -7.11
N MET A 494 1.53 8.32 -7.33
CA MET A 494 1.56 8.97 -8.64
C MET A 494 2.42 8.16 -9.62
N HIS A 495 1.78 7.61 -10.63
CA HIS A 495 2.45 6.86 -11.69
C HIS A 495 1.61 6.85 -12.97
N GLU A 496 2.25 6.96 -14.12
CA GLU A 496 1.58 7.04 -15.42
C GLU A 496 0.69 5.83 -15.72
N TYR A 497 1.05 4.61 -15.25
CA TYR A 497 0.22 3.43 -15.49
C TYR A 497 -1.10 3.45 -14.71
N LYS A 498 -1.15 4.18 -13.58
CA LYS A 498 -2.38 4.43 -12.79
C LYS A 498 -3.28 5.47 -13.43
N ARG A 499 -2.75 6.18 -14.38
CA ARG A 499 -3.41 7.12 -15.29
C ARG A 499 -4.14 8.27 -14.61
N GLN A 500 -3.53 8.85 -13.56
CA GLN A 500 -4.04 10.12 -13.00
C GLN A 500 -4.16 11.20 -14.09
N GLN A 501 -3.25 11.22 -15.05
CA GLN A 501 -3.31 12.12 -16.22
C GLN A 501 -4.63 11.98 -17.01
N MET A 502 -5.20 10.78 -17.10
CA MET A 502 -6.49 10.57 -17.78
C MET A 502 -7.64 11.22 -17.02
N ASN A 503 -7.64 11.12 -15.69
CA ASN A 503 -8.64 11.80 -14.86
C ASN A 503 -8.45 13.32 -14.88
N VAL A 504 -7.22 13.82 -14.94
CA VAL A 504 -6.96 15.26 -15.13
C VAL A 504 -7.53 15.75 -16.46
N LEU A 505 -7.36 14.97 -17.54
CA LEU A 505 -7.97 15.30 -18.84
C LEU A 505 -9.50 15.30 -18.77
N TYR A 506 -10.09 14.42 -17.98
CA TYR A 506 -11.54 14.48 -17.71
C TYR A 506 -11.94 15.77 -16.97
N VAL A 507 -11.16 16.21 -15.99
CA VAL A 507 -11.43 17.47 -15.29
C VAL A 507 -11.34 18.66 -16.25
N ILE A 508 -10.36 18.66 -17.16
CA ILE A 508 -10.27 19.68 -18.23
C ILE A 508 -11.51 19.63 -19.15
N HIS A 509 -11.93 18.44 -19.53
CA HIS A 509 -13.17 18.24 -20.32
C HIS A 509 -14.38 18.87 -19.59
N LYS A 510 -14.56 18.58 -18.32
CA LYS A 510 -15.66 19.12 -17.52
C LYS A 510 -15.56 20.65 -17.38
N TYR A 511 -14.36 21.19 -17.18
CA TYR A 511 -14.13 22.62 -17.15
C TYR A 511 -14.57 23.30 -18.46
N LEU A 512 -14.13 22.80 -19.58
CA LEU A 512 -14.48 23.34 -20.90
C LEU A 512 -15.98 23.17 -21.22
N ASP A 513 -16.57 22.07 -20.80
CA ASP A 513 -18.00 21.79 -20.95
C ASP A 513 -18.86 22.82 -20.19
N ILE A 514 -18.49 23.14 -18.96
CA ILE A 514 -19.16 24.18 -18.15
C ILE A 514 -18.99 25.56 -18.82
N LYS A 515 -17.78 25.88 -19.28
CA LYS A 515 -17.51 27.13 -20.01
C LYS A 515 -18.34 27.24 -21.31
N ALA A 516 -18.69 26.12 -21.93
CA ALA A 516 -19.58 26.06 -23.09
C ALA A 516 -21.08 26.15 -22.72
N GLY A 517 -21.41 26.24 -21.43
CA GLY A 517 -22.78 26.36 -20.93
C GLY A 517 -23.45 25.05 -20.51
N ASN A 518 -22.74 23.92 -20.56
CA ASN A 518 -23.26 22.62 -20.13
C ASN A 518 -23.08 22.46 -18.60
N ILE A 519 -24.00 23.00 -17.84
CA ILE A 519 -23.96 22.97 -16.38
C ILE A 519 -24.38 21.61 -15.85
N PRO A 520 -23.56 20.93 -15.01
CA PRO A 520 -23.93 19.66 -14.43
C PRO A 520 -25.12 19.78 -13.48
N THR A 521 -25.93 18.74 -13.38
CA THR A 521 -27.10 18.70 -12.48
C THR A 521 -26.67 18.83 -11.02
N ARG A 522 -25.54 18.26 -10.67
CA ARG A 522 -24.96 18.29 -9.33
C ARG A 522 -23.49 18.68 -9.39
N PRO A 523 -23.00 19.49 -8.44
CA PRO A 523 -21.57 19.78 -8.37
C PRO A 523 -20.73 18.54 -8.22
N LEU A 524 -19.53 18.56 -8.80
CA LEU A 524 -18.55 17.48 -8.75
C LEU A 524 -17.29 17.97 -8.04
N THR A 525 -16.82 17.21 -7.06
CA THR A 525 -15.49 17.40 -6.45
C THR A 525 -14.62 16.22 -6.75
N VAL A 526 -13.49 16.46 -7.42
CA VAL A 526 -12.51 15.45 -7.77
C VAL A 526 -11.33 15.55 -6.80
N PHE A 527 -11.04 14.45 -6.11
CA PHE A 527 -9.93 14.36 -5.16
C PHE A 527 -8.80 13.51 -5.75
N PHE A 528 -7.61 14.07 -5.73
CA PHE A 528 -6.38 13.32 -5.93
C PHE A 528 -5.59 13.26 -4.63
N GLY A 529 -4.83 12.20 -4.43
CA GLY A 529 -3.87 12.07 -3.34
C GLY A 529 -2.81 11.05 -3.71
N GLY A 530 -1.58 11.32 -3.37
CA GLY A 530 -0.45 10.44 -3.61
C GLY A 530 0.86 11.18 -3.80
N LYS A 531 1.95 10.48 -3.55
CA LYS A 531 3.31 11.02 -3.68
C LYS A 531 3.93 10.55 -4.99
N ALA A 532 4.71 11.44 -5.61
CA ALA A 532 5.58 11.11 -6.74
C ALA A 532 6.98 10.82 -6.23
N ALA A 533 7.63 9.79 -6.77
CA ALA A 533 9.06 9.59 -6.52
C ALA A 533 9.85 10.85 -6.94
N PRO A 534 10.84 11.30 -6.15
CA PRO A 534 11.58 12.52 -6.46
C PRO A 534 12.21 12.54 -7.85
N ALA A 535 12.69 11.40 -8.33
CA ALA A 535 13.31 11.26 -9.66
C ALA A 535 12.29 11.06 -10.80
N TYR A 536 11.01 10.87 -10.50
CA TYR A 536 9.99 10.59 -11.52
C TYR A 536 9.38 11.88 -12.06
N THR A 537 10.04 12.45 -13.04
CA THR A 537 9.72 13.75 -13.61
C THR A 537 8.29 13.87 -14.13
N THR A 538 7.80 12.89 -14.89
CA THR A 538 6.44 12.93 -15.44
C THR A 538 5.37 12.91 -14.34
N ALA A 539 5.57 12.13 -13.28
CA ALA A 539 4.66 12.13 -12.13
C ALA A 539 4.65 13.48 -11.41
N GLN A 540 5.79 14.13 -11.30
CA GLN A 540 5.91 15.50 -10.77
C GLN A 540 5.17 16.51 -11.64
N ASP A 541 5.24 16.35 -12.96
CA ASP A 541 4.54 17.23 -13.91
C ASP A 541 3.02 17.06 -13.81
N ILE A 542 2.54 15.84 -13.58
CA ILE A 542 1.11 15.57 -13.37
C ILE A 542 0.61 16.26 -12.10
N ILE A 543 1.35 16.17 -10.98
CA ILE A 543 1.03 16.88 -9.75
C ILE A 543 0.97 18.39 -10.00
N HIS A 544 1.95 18.92 -10.72
CA HIS A 544 2.00 20.34 -11.06
C HIS A 544 0.73 20.78 -11.82
N LEU A 545 0.34 20.03 -12.84
CA LEU A 545 -0.89 20.32 -13.60
C LEU A 545 -2.14 20.28 -12.71
N ILE A 546 -2.24 19.27 -11.84
CA ILE A 546 -3.39 19.18 -10.90
C ILE A 546 -3.46 20.41 -10.02
N LEU A 547 -2.35 20.86 -9.43
CA LEU A 547 -2.31 22.01 -8.54
C LEU A 547 -2.64 23.31 -9.27
N VAL A 548 -2.13 23.52 -10.47
CA VAL A 548 -2.44 24.71 -11.27
C VAL A 548 -3.89 24.71 -11.73
N LEU A 549 -4.38 23.57 -12.23
CA LEU A 549 -5.77 23.42 -12.67
C LEU A 549 -6.76 23.65 -11.51
N SER A 550 -6.41 23.23 -10.32
CA SER A 550 -7.17 23.50 -9.10
C SER A 550 -7.37 25.00 -8.87
N GLN A 551 -6.32 25.81 -9.10
CA GLN A 551 -6.42 27.29 -9.00
C GLN A 551 -7.23 27.91 -10.15
N VAL A 552 -7.07 27.41 -11.36
CA VAL A 552 -7.88 27.86 -12.51
C VAL A 552 -9.37 27.69 -12.21
N ILE A 553 -9.77 26.51 -11.73
CA ILE A 553 -11.16 26.21 -11.41
C ILE A 553 -11.67 27.06 -10.25
N LYS A 554 -10.91 27.20 -9.17
CA LYS A 554 -11.26 27.97 -7.99
C LYS A 554 -11.49 29.45 -8.31
N ASN A 555 -10.68 30.00 -9.22
CA ASN A 555 -10.71 31.40 -9.58
C ASN A 555 -11.71 31.75 -10.72
N ASP A 556 -12.34 30.75 -11.32
CA ASP A 556 -13.32 30.94 -12.38
C ASP A 556 -14.74 30.92 -11.81
N PRO A 557 -15.43 32.10 -11.71
CA PRO A 557 -16.75 32.16 -11.09
C PRO A 557 -17.85 31.44 -11.86
N GLU A 558 -17.65 31.13 -13.14
CA GLU A 558 -18.59 30.35 -13.94
C GLU A 558 -18.47 28.86 -13.64
N VAL A 559 -17.31 28.40 -13.20
CA VAL A 559 -16.99 26.98 -13.01
C VAL A 559 -16.98 26.56 -11.54
N ALA A 560 -16.43 27.39 -10.66
CA ALA A 560 -16.24 27.07 -9.24
C ALA A 560 -17.51 26.58 -8.51
N PRO A 561 -18.75 27.08 -8.80
CA PRO A 561 -19.96 26.55 -8.16
C PRO A 561 -20.28 25.09 -8.56
N HIS A 562 -19.71 24.58 -9.65
CA HIS A 562 -20.11 23.32 -10.28
C HIS A 562 -19.00 22.27 -10.28
N LEU A 563 -17.75 22.69 -10.13
CA LEU A 563 -16.58 21.81 -10.20
C LEU A 563 -15.52 22.28 -9.21
N GLN A 564 -14.96 21.34 -8.49
CA GLN A 564 -13.80 21.55 -7.62
C GLN A 564 -12.77 20.47 -7.82
N LEU A 565 -11.49 20.82 -7.80
CA LEU A 565 -10.38 19.91 -7.85
C LEU A 565 -9.52 20.08 -6.61
N VAL A 566 -9.31 19.00 -5.87
CA VAL A 566 -8.55 19.00 -4.62
C VAL A 566 -7.42 17.99 -4.71
N MET A 567 -6.18 18.44 -4.49
CA MET A 567 -5.03 17.56 -4.27
C MET A 567 -4.77 17.46 -2.77
N ILE A 568 -4.90 16.26 -2.21
CA ILE A 568 -4.62 16.00 -0.80
C ILE A 568 -3.12 16.05 -0.57
N GLU A 569 -2.69 16.90 0.36
CA GLU A 569 -1.29 17.03 0.74
C GLU A 569 -0.87 15.90 1.68
N ASN A 570 0.28 15.31 1.41
CA ASN A 570 0.88 14.26 2.23
C ASN A 570 -0.06 13.08 2.50
N TYR A 571 -0.67 12.55 1.42
CA TYR A 571 -1.56 11.40 1.53
C TYR A 571 -0.90 10.24 2.30
N ASN A 572 -1.62 9.68 3.28
CA ASN A 572 -1.19 8.60 4.16
C ASN A 572 -2.40 7.79 4.64
N VAL A 573 -2.21 6.85 5.55
CA VAL A 573 -3.31 6.02 6.08
C VAL A 573 -4.35 6.84 6.84
N THR A 574 -3.92 7.86 7.56
CA THR A 574 -4.84 8.77 8.28
C THR A 574 -5.76 9.49 7.31
N GLU A 575 -5.21 10.09 6.25
CA GLU A 575 -6.00 10.73 5.20
C GLU A 575 -6.96 9.75 4.54
N ALA A 576 -6.48 8.55 4.20
CA ALA A 576 -7.31 7.49 3.63
C ALA A 576 -8.51 7.14 4.51
N SER A 577 -8.33 7.10 5.82
CA SER A 577 -9.39 6.80 6.78
C SER A 577 -10.53 7.82 6.79
N PHE A 578 -10.24 9.08 6.43
CA PHE A 578 -11.28 10.11 6.25
C PHE A 578 -11.90 10.10 4.86
N ILE A 579 -11.07 9.86 3.83
CA ILE A 579 -11.48 9.99 2.43
C ILE A 579 -12.32 8.80 1.97
N ILE A 580 -11.90 7.58 2.28
CA ILE A 580 -12.55 6.37 1.78
C ILE A 580 -14.02 6.25 2.17
N PRO A 581 -14.40 6.49 3.45
CA PRO A 581 -15.83 6.46 3.81
C PRO A 581 -16.68 7.56 3.18
N ALA A 582 -16.05 8.65 2.75
CA ALA A 582 -16.72 9.81 2.16
C ALA A 582 -16.90 9.72 0.64
N ALA A 583 -16.21 8.81 -0.04
CA ALA A 583 -16.22 8.72 -1.49
C ALA A 583 -17.53 8.15 -2.04
N ASP A 584 -18.01 8.74 -3.14
CA ASP A 584 -19.09 8.18 -3.96
C ASP A 584 -18.54 7.32 -5.10
N ILE A 585 -17.44 7.76 -5.71
CA ILE A 585 -16.79 7.16 -6.86
C ILE A 585 -15.36 6.76 -6.52
N SER A 586 -15.03 5.52 -6.83
CA SER A 586 -13.69 4.94 -6.71
C SER A 586 -13.05 4.84 -8.08
N GLU A 587 -12.01 5.62 -8.32
CA GLU A 587 -11.27 5.66 -9.58
C GLU A 587 -10.17 4.57 -9.59
N GLN A 588 -10.38 3.52 -10.42
CA GLN A 588 -9.49 2.38 -10.55
C GLN A 588 -9.15 2.16 -12.03
N ILE A 589 -8.51 3.17 -12.63
CA ILE A 589 -8.42 3.40 -14.06
C ILE A 589 -7.04 3.09 -14.67
N SER A 590 -6.28 2.21 -14.03
CA SER A 590 -5.00 1.74 -14.57
C SER A 590 -5.13 1.18 -15.99
N LEU A 591 -4.05 1.21 -16.75
CA LEU A 591 -4.03 0.50 -18.03
C LEU A 591 -4.18 -0.99 -17.79
N ALA A 592 -5.13 -1.64 -18.48
CA ALA A 592 -5.36 -3.07 -18.35
C ALA A 592 -4.03 -3.84 -18.56
N SER A 593 -3.78 -4.84 -17.75
CA SER A 593 -2.54 -5.62 -17.65
C SER A 593 -1.41 -4.99 -16.80
N LYS A 594 -1.58 -3.84 -16.18
CA LYS A 594 -0.48 -3.14 -15.48
C LYS A 594 -0.60 -3.10 -13.97
N GLU A 595 -1.81 -2.97 -13.42
CA GLU A 595 -2.02 -3.10 -11.97
C GLU A 595 -2.08 -4.57 -11.58
N ALA A 596 -1.21 -5.02 -10.70
CA ALA A 596 -1.20 -6.42 -10.26
C ALA A 596 -2.49 -6.79 -9.51
N SER A 597 -2.92 -5.96 -8.58
CA SER A 597 -4.16 -6.16 -7.83
C SER A 597 -4.87 -4.83 -7.55
N GLY A 598 -4.20 -3.92 -6.86
CA GLY A 598 -4.84 -2.85 -6.11
C GLY A 598 -5.42 -3.37 -4.80
N THR A 599 -5.53 -2.48 -3.83
CA THR A 599 -6.26 -2.72 -2.57
C THR A 599 -7.18 -1.56 -2.22
N GLY A 600 -6.94 -0.38 -2.77
CA GLY A 600 -7.84 0.76 -2.68
C GLY A 600 -9.24 0.43 -3.20
N ASN A 601 -9.33 -0.25 -4.32
CA ASN A 601 -10.59 -0.74 -4.89
C ASN A 601 -11.44 -1.52 -3.88
N MET A 602 -10.83 -2.38 -3.06
CA MET A 602 -11.49 -3.19 -2.04
C MET A 602 -11.99 -2.33 -0.87
N LYS A 603 -11.20 -1.34 -0.44
CA LYS A 603 -11.53 -0.42 0.66
C LYS A 603 -12.72 0.46 0.31
N PHE A 604 -12.74 1.00 -0.90
CA PHE A 604 -13.86 1.80 -1.41
C PHE A 604 -15.13 0.97 -1.55
N MET A 605 -15.04 -0.23 -2.11
CA MET A 605 -16.15 -1.17 -2.25
C MET A 605 -16.80 -1.47 -0.89
N LEU A 606 -15.99 -1.78 0.11
CA LEU A 606 -16.43 -2.05 1.48
C LEU A 606 -17.16 -0.85 2.12
N ASN A 607 -16.79 0.37 1.74
CA ASN A 607 -17.35 1.61 2.26
C ASN A 607 -18.45 2.23 1.39
N GLY A 608 -18.93 1.50 0.39
CA GLY A 608 -20.08 1.88 -0.41
C GLY A 608 -19.80 2.88 -1.52
N ALA A 609 -18.56 3.06 -1.94
CA ALA A 609 -18.25 3.75 -3.18
C ALA A 609 -18.42 2.80 -4.37
N LEU A 610 -18.89 3.32 -5.51
CA LEU A 610 -18.95 2.55 -6.75
C LEU A 610 -17.68 2.74 -7.57
N THR A 611 -17.21 1.66 -8.18
CA THR A 611 -15.99 1.66 -8.97
C THR A 611 -16.25 2.06 -10.41
N ILE A 612 -15.46 3.02 -10.92
CA ILE A 612 -15.18 3.19 -12.34
C ILE A 612 -13.76 2.69 -12.59
N GLY A 613 -13.57 1.80 -13.52
CA GLY A 613 -12.27 1.18 -13.74
C GLY A 613 -12.17 0.38 -15.02
N THR A 614 -10.97 -0.13 -15.24
CA THR A 614 -10.67 -1.09 -16.29
C THR A 614 -10.76 -2.51 -15.74
N ASP A 615 -10.93 -3.50 -16.60
CA ASP A 615 -10.79 -4.92 -16.22
C ASP A 615 -9.30 -5.25 -16.04
N ASP A 616 -8.76 -4.84 -14.89
CA ASP A 616 -7.38 -4.96 -14.50
C ASP A 616 -7.26 -5.33 -13.01
N GLY A 617 -6.23 -6.09 -12.66
CA GLY A 617 -5.99 -6.49 -11.28
C GLY A 617 -7.23 -7.08 -10.60
N ALA A 618 -7.46 -6.71 -9.35
CA ALA A 618 -8.63 -7.17 -8.60
C ALA A 618 -9.95 -6.54 -9.04
N ASN A 619 -9.94 -5.52 -9.92
CA ASN A 619 -11.19 -5.00 -10.51
C ASN A 619 -11.95 -6.10 -11.26
N VAL A 620 -11.25 -7.06 -11.87
CA VAL A 620 -11.87 -8.22 -12.54
C VAL A 620 -12.69 -9.05 -11.54
N GLU A 621 -12.13 -9.32 -10.38
CA GLU A 621 -12.80 -10.09 -9.33
C GLU A 621 -13.96 -9.31 -8.71
N ILE A 622 -13.83 -7.99 -8.54
CA ILE A 622 -14.94 -7.13 -8.14
C ILE A 622 -16.07 -7.21 -9.17
N HIS A 623 -15.73 -7.07 -10.45
CA HIS A 623 -16.69 -7.14 -11.56
C HIS A 623 -17.46 -8.48 -11.58
N GLU A 624 -16.74 -9.59 -11.44
CA GLU A 624 -17.36 -10.93 -11.36
C GLU A 624 -18.29 -11.07 -10.15
N LEU A 625 -17.92 -10.52 -9.00
CA LEU A 625 -18.71 -10.61 -7.77
C LEU A 625 -19.98 -9.76 -7.82
N VAL A 626 -19.90 -8.54 -8.34
CA VAL A 626 -21.04 -7.60 -8.28
C VAL A 626 -21.90 -7.62 -9.56
N GLY A 627 -21.37 -8.07 -10.68
CA GLY A 627 -22.03 -8.07 -11.99
C GLY A 627 -21.96 -6.72 -12.71
N ASP A 628 -22.23 -6.74 -14.01
CA ASP A 628 -22.10 -5.60 -14.92
C ASP A 628 -22.90 -4.36 -14.50
N GLU A 629 -24.03 -4.56 -13.83
CA GLU A 629 -24.92 -3.49 -13.42
C GLU A 629 -24.42 -2.67 -12.22
N ASN A 630 -23.46 -3.21 -11.47
CA ASN A 630 -23.01 -2.65 -10.20
C ASN A 630 -21.56 -2.14 -10.21
N ILE A 631 -20.98 -1.99 -11.38
CA ILE A 631 -19.64 -1.46 -11.63
C ILE A 631 -19.63 -0.75 -12.99
N TYR A 632 -18.72 0.20 -13.16
CA TYR A 632 -18.59 0.95 -14.42
C TYR A 632 -17.23 0.63 -15.07
N ILE A 633 -17.25 -0.29 -16.03
CA ILE A 633 -16.04 -0.74 -16.73
C ILE A 633 -15.91 -0.02 -18.07
N PHE A 634 -14.70 0.38 -18.39
CA PHE A 634 -14.34 1.02 -19.67
C PHE A 634 -12.96 0.55 -20.15
N GLY A 635 -12.63 0.91 -21.39
CA GLY A 635 -11.31 0.72 -21.95
C GLY A 635 -11.09 -0.66 -22.54
N GLN A 636 -9.89 -0.87 -23.07
CA GLN A 636 -9.48 -2.11 -23.70
C GLN A 636 -9.18 -3.18 -22.65
N ASP A 637 -9.32 -4.44 -23.04
CA ASP A 637 -8.93 -5.57 -22.21
C ASP A 637 -7.40 -5.77 -22.18
N SER A 638 -6.94 -6.61 -21.27
CA SER A 638 -5.51 -6.86 -21.07
C SER A 638 -4.83 -7.47 -22.31
N GLN A 639 -5.50 -8.36 -23.03
CA GLN A 639 -4.94 -8.99 -24.23
C GLN A 639 -4.74 -7.97 -25.34
N THR A 640 -5.69 -7.09 -25.58
CA THR A 640 -5.58 -6.02 -26.57
C THR A 640 -4.40 -5.10 -26.27
N VAL A 641 -4.21 -4.74 -24.99
CA VAL A 641 -3.07 -3.91 -24.56
C VAL A 641 -1.73 -4.64 -24.76
N ILE A 642 -1.66 -5.91 -24.38
CA ILE A 642 -0.46 -6.75 -24.58
C ILE A 642 -0.12 -6.84 -26.06
N ASP A 643 -1.11 -7.03 -26.93
CA ASP A 643 -0.94 -7.09 -28.39
C ASP A 643 -0.44 -5.74 -28.96
N HIS A 644 -0.94 -4.62 -28.46
CA HIS A 644 -0.44 -3.30 -28.86
C HIS A 644 1.05 -3.12 -28.54
N TYR A 645 1.50 -3.56 -27.36
CA TYR A 645 2.92 -3.52 -27.00
C TYR A 645 3.75 -4.45 -27.89
N ALA A 646 3.28 -5.66 -28.11
CA ALA A 646 3.97 -6.66 -28.94
C ALA A 646 4.14 -6.22 -30.38
N ASN A 647 3.14 -5.56 -30.94
CA ASN A 647 3.09 -5.17 -32.37
C ASN A 647 3.52 -3.72 -32.62
N GLY A 648 3.73 -2.92 -31.57
CA GLY A 648 4.00 -1.49 -31.70
C GLY A 648 2.87 -0.75 -32.43
N SER A 649 1.63 -1.18 -32.25
CA SER A 649 0.47 -0.73 -33.05
C SER A 649 -0.28 0.46 -32.47
N TYR A 650 0.11 0.95 -31.29
CA TYR A 650 -0.48 2.15 -30.70
C TYR A 650 0.28 3.41 -31.13
N HIS A 651 -0.43 4.36 -31.70
CA HIS A 651 0.11 5.63 -32.18
C HIS A 651 -0.64 6.80 -31.55
N PRO A 652 -0.14 7.38 -30.46
CA PRO A 652 -0.86 8.39 -29.68
C PRO A 652 -1.24 9.63 -30.49
N TYR A 653 -0.39 10.07 -31.42
CA TYR A 653 -0.65 11.27 -32.20
C TYR A 653 -1.93 11.18 -33.03
N SER A 654 -2.27 9.99 -33.53
CA SER A 654 -3.51 9.77 -34.29
C SER A 654 -4.78 9.95 -33.41
N PHE A 655 -4.65 9.67 -32.11
CA PHE A 655 -5.72 9.95 -31.13
C PHE A 655 -5.76 11.44 -30.75
N TYR A 656 -4.59 12.05 -30.57
CA TYR A 656 -4.51 13.49 -30.32
C TYR A 656 -5.21 14.32 -31.39
N GLU A 657 -5.11 13.94 -32.66
CA GLU A 657 -5.75 14.66 -33.77
C GLU A 657 -7.28 14.63 -33.76
N ARG A 658 -7.89 13.76 -32.94
CA ARG A 658 -9.35 13.67 -32.83
C ARG A 658 -9.94 14.92 -32.22
N GLU A 659 -11.09 15.35 -32.76
CA GLU A 659 -11.79 16.56 -32.34
C GLU A 659 -12.17 16.56 -30.86
N ALA A 660 -12.50 15.40 -30.30
CA ALA A 660 -12.83 15.24 -28.89
C ALA A 660 -11.62 15.29 -27.95
N ILE A 661 -10.41 15.02 -28.42
CA ILE A 661 -9.20 14.88 -27.61
C ILE A 661 -8.29 16.10 -27.70
N ARG A 662 -8.08 16.64 -28.91
CA ARG A 662 -7.15 17.75 -29.16
C ARG A 662 -7.35 18.93 -28.22
N PRO A 663 -8.57 19.46 -28.00
CA PRO A 663 -8.77 20.60 -27.12
C PRO A 663 -8.31 20.33 -25.66
N LEU A 664 -8.44 19.10 -25.19
CA LEU A 664 -8.06 18.72 -23.83
C LEU A 664 -6.53 18.75 -23.67
N ILE A 665 -5.82 18.21 -24.63
CA ILE A 665 -4.34 18.16 -24.63
C ILE A 665 -3.78 19.58 -24.84
N ASP A 666 -4.34 20.35 -25.76
CA ASP A 666 -3.90 21.73 -26.04
C ASP A 666 -4.13 22.66 -24.84
N PHE A 667 -5.14 22.40 -24.02
CA PHE A 667 -5.43 23.17 -22.81
C PHE A 667 -4.30 23.12 -21.80
N ILE A 668 -3.52 22.03 -21.74
CA ILE A 668 -2.40 21.88 -20.79
C ILE A 668 -1.39 23.01 -20.91
N THR A 669 -1.15 23.50 -22.12
CA THR A 669 -0.20 24.58 -22.40
C THR A 669 -0.89 25.91 -22.75
N SER A 670 -2.18 26.03 -22.44
CA SER A 670 -2.96 27.26 -22.69
C SER A 670 -2.50 28.43 -21.82
N ASP A 671 -2.80 29.63 -22.27
CA ASP A 671 -2.55 30.85 -21.50
C ASP A 671 -3.28 30.82 -20.14
N THR A 672 -4.46 30.22 -20.07
CA THR A 672 -5.22 30.05 -18.83
C THR A 672 -4.41 29.30 -17.78
N ILE A 673 -3.80 28.18 -18.13
CA ILE A 673 -2.95 27.38 -17.25
C ILE A 673 -1.66 28.14 -16.89
N ARG A 674 -1.00 28.74 -17.87
CA ARG A 674 0.26 29.47 -17.67
C ARG A 674 0.08 30.69 -16.73
N GLN A 675 -0.97 31.47 -16.91
CA GLN A 675 -1.28 32.63 -16.08
C GLN A 675 -1.66 32.27 -14.63
N ALA A 676 -2.14 31.06 -14.40
CA ALA A 676 -2.46 30.54 -13.07
C ALA A 676 -1.25 29.98 -12.30
N GLY A 677 -0.05 30.10 -12.87
CA GLY A 677 1.19 29.64 -12.26
C GLY A 677 1.80 28.39 -12.91
N GLY A 678 1.34 28.04 -14.11
CA GLY A 678 1.89 26.94 -14.88
C GLY A 678 3.35 27.18 -15.29
N ILE A 679 4.21 26.17 -15.09
CA ILE A 679 5.62 26.18 -15.48
C ILE A 679 5.74 25.59 -16.87
N ASP A 680 6.13 26.41 -17.84
CA ASP A 680 6.17 26.05 -19.27
C ASP A 680 6.91 24.74 -19.54
N GLU A 681 8.09 24.56 -18.97
CA GLU A 681 8.90 23.35 -19.17
C GLU A 681 8.15 22.06 -18.74
N ARG A 682 7.49 22.10 -17.58
CA ARG A 682 6.71 20.95 -17.05
C ARG A 682 5.49 20.66 -17.90
N LEU A 683 4.74 21.70 -18.27
CA LEU A 683 3.51 21.57 -19.06
C LEU A 683 3.82 21.09 -20.48
N TRP A 684 4.85 21.62 -21.09
CA TRP A 684 5.30 21.21 -22.42
C TRP A 684 5.75 19.76 -22.45
N ARG A 685 6.54 19.35 -21.46
CA ARG A 685 7.02 17.97 -21.35
C ARG A 685 5.86 16.99 -21.20
N LEU A 686 4.87 17.31 -20.36
CA LEU A 686 3.68 16.48 -20.17
C LEU A 686 2.85 16.41 -21.44
N GLN A 687 2.60 17.53 -22.10
CA GLN A 687 1.85 17.59 -23.36
C GLN A 687 2.56 16.80 -24.46
N ASP A 688 3.85 16.99 -24.64
CA ASP A 688 4.65 16.29 -25.64
C ASP A 688 4.63 14.77 -25.40
N ASN A 689 4.77 14.36 -24.14
CA ASN A 689 4.67 12.95 -23.77
C ASN A 689 3.32 12.34 -24.15
N LEU A 690 2.22 13.02 -23.88
CA LEU A 690 0.89 12.54 -24.26
C LEU A 690 0.69 12.47 -25.77
N LYS A 691 1.25 13.41 -26.54
CA LYS A 691 1.13 13.44 -28.00
C LYS A 691 1.95 12.37 -28.70
N HIS A 692 3.17 12.11 -28.23
CA HIS A 692 4.16 11.37 -29.02
C HIS A 692 4.61 10.06 -28.37
N ASN A 693 4.45 9.92 -27.06
CA ASN A 693 4.87 8.74 -26.35
C ASN A 693 3.68 7.98 -25.75
N ASP A 694 2.98 8.60 -24.81
CA ASP A 694 1.80 8.03 -24.12
C ASP A 694 1.93 6.53 -23.84
N HIS A 695 3.02 6.15 -23.19
CA HIS A 695 3.43 4.76 -23.00
C HIS A 695 2.33 3.89 -22.36
N PHE A 696 1.46 4.49 -21.55
CA PHE A 696 0.35 3.79 -20.92
C PHE A 696 -1.01 4.05 -21.58
N MET A 697 -1.00 4.39 -22.86
CA MET A 697 -2.18 4.41 -23.75
C MET A 697 -3.37 5.20 -23.20
N THR A 698 -3.09 6.33 -22.57
CA THR A 698 -4.10 7.20 -21.99
C THR A 698 -5.14 7.63 -23.03
N LEU A 699 -4.68 8.05 -24.21
CA LEU A 699 -5.55 8.57 -25.27
C LEU A 699 -6.39 7.47 -25.93
N LEU A 700 -5.93 6.22 -25.90
CA LEU A 700 -6.67 5.09 -26.42
C LEU A 700 -8.02 4.88 -25.71
N ASP A 701 -8.01 5.01 -24.38
CA ASP A 701 -9.18 4.76 -23.53
C ASP A 701 -9.94 6.02 -23.11
N LEU A 702 -9.42 7.22 -23.43
CA LEU A 702 -9.92 8.49 -22.90
C LEU A 702 -11.39 8.75 -23.26
N GLU A 703 -11.78 8.56 -24.52
CA GLU A 703 -13.16 8.82 -24.95
C GLU A 703 -14.16 7.88 -24.28
N ASP A 704 -13.82 6.60 -24.17
CA ASP A 704 -14.65 5.60 -23.48
C ASP A 704 -14.75 5.91 -21.97
N TYR A 705 -13.65 6.35 -21.36
CA TYR A 705 -13.64 6.82 -19.98
C TYR A 705 -14.60 8.00 -19.75
N ILE A 706 -14.53 9.02 -20.60
CA ILE A 706 -15.41 10.19 -20.50
C ILE A 706 -16.88 9.78 -20.60
N VAL A 707 -17.23 8.98 -21.59
CA VAL A 707 -18.61 8.50 -21.82
C VAL A 707 -19.11 7.70 -20.60
N THR A 708 -18.28 6.80 -20.09
CA THR A 708 -18.62 5.95 -18.94
C THR A 708 -18.81 6.78 -17.69
N LYS A 709 -17.94 7.74 -17.44
CA LYS A 709 -18.02 8.62 -16.27
C LYS A 709 -19.24 9.55 -16.32
N GLU A 710 -19.56 10.10 -17.49
CA GLU A 710 -20.78 10.91 -17.66
C GLU A 710 -22.06 10.09 -17.39
N ARG A 711 -22.10 8.84 -17.86
CA ARG A 711 -23.19 7.90 -17.52
C ARG A 711 -23.28 7.65 -16.02
N MET A 712 -22.14 7.42 -15.37
CA MET A 712 -22.07 7.20 -13.92
C MET A 712 -22.59 8.40 -13.13
N LEU A 713 -22.23 9.63 -13.53
CA LEU A 713 -22.72 10.85 -12.91
C LEU A 713 -24.24 11.03 -13.11
N ALA A 714 -24.76 10.66 -14.26
CA ALA A 714 -26.20 10.67 -14.53
C ALA A 714 -26.94 9.63 -13.66
N ASP A 715 -26.40 8.43 -13.54
CA ASP A 715 -26.97 7.35 -12.72
C ASP A 715 -27.00 7.71 -11.24
N TYR A 716 -26.09 8.55 -10.77
CA TYR A 716 -26.05 9.03 -9.37
C TYR A 716 -27.38 9.73 -8.97
N GLU A 717 -28.06 10.39 -9.89
CA GLU A 717 -29.31 11.11 -9.61
C GLU A 717 -30.48 10.18 -9.33
N ASP A 718 -30.49 8.96 -9.86
CA ASP A 718 -31.41 7.92 -9.44
C ASP A 718 -30.92 7.27 -8.13
N ARG A 719 -31.26 7.93 -7.01
CA ARG A 719 -30.75 7.56 -5.69
C ARG A 719 -31.15 6.14 -5.28
N ASP A 720 -32.35 5.70 -5.68
CA ASP A 720 -32.84 4.37 -5.36
C ASP A 720 -32.01 3.29 -6.04
N SER A 721 -31.81 3.42 -7.34
CA SER A 721 -30.94 2.52 -8.13
C SER A 721 -29.50 2.57 -7.70
N TRP A 722 -28.95 3.78 -7.46
CA TRP A 722 -27.58 3.94 -6.98
C TRP A 722 -27.32 3.22 -5.66
N LEU A 723 -28.24 3.36 -4.71
CA LEU A 723 -28.11 2.72 -3.40
C LEU A 723 -28.30 1.20 -3.45
N ASP A 724 -29.06 0.67 -4.40
CA ASP A 724 -29.06 -0.77 -4.68
C ASP A 724 -27.69 -1.28 -5.08
N LYS A 725 -27.00 -0.55 -5.95
CA LYS A 725 -25.61 -0.87 -6.37
C LYS A 725 -24.65 -0.80 -5.17
N VAL A 726 -24.81 0.20 -4.31
CA VAL A 726 -24.01 0.36 -3.08
C VAL A 726 -24.19 -0.87 -2.16
N ILE A 727 -25.41 -1.30 -1.94
CA ILE A 727 -25.70 -2.48 -1.10
C ILE A 727 -25.05 -3.74 -1.67
N VAL A 728 -25.13 -3.97 -2.97
CA VAL A 728 -24.47 -5.11 -3.64
C VAL A 728 -22.97 -5.08 -3.44
N ASN A 729 -22.33 -3.91 -3.62
CA ASN A 729 -20.89 -3.75 -3.45
C ASN A 729 -20.46 -4.07 -2.01
N ILE A 730 -21.12 -3.50 -1.01
CA ILE A 730 -20.80 -3.78 0.40
C ILE A 730 -20.98 -5.27 0.71
N ALA A 731 -22.10 -5.85 0.26
CA ALA A 731 -22.42 -7.26 0.51
C ALA A 731 -21.35 -8.21 -0.05
N LYS A 732 -20.82 -7.90 -1.22
CA LYS A 732 -19.80 -8.71 -1.91
C LYS A 732 -18.37 -8.42 -1.48
N ALA A 733 -18.14 -7.38 -0.69
CA ALA A 733 -16.80 -6.99 -0.23
C ALA A 733 -16.16 -7.98 0.75
N GLY A 734 -16.94 -8.88 1.34
CA GLY A 734 -16.44 -9.90 2.28
C GLY A 734 -15.35 -10.78 1.70
N PHE A 735 -15.38 -11.08 0.41
CA PHE A 735 -14.34 -11.83 -0.28
C PHE A 735 -12.95 -11.18 -0.13
N PHE A 736 -12.89 -9.87 -0.04
CA PHE A 736 -11.63 -9.11 0.06
C PHE A 736 -11.14 -8.92 1.50
N SER A 737 -11.62 -9.70 2.47
CA SER A 737 -11.01 -9.74 3.80
C SER A 737 -9.61 -10.33 3.72
N SER A 738 -8.64 -9.67 4.36
CA SER A 738 -7.28 -10.21 4.49
C SER A 738 -7.23 -11.48 5.33
N ASP A 739 -8.24 -11.73 6.16
CA ASP A 739 -8.35 -12.99 6.90
C ASP A 739 -8.52 -14.17 5.93
N ARG A 740 -9.37 -14.04 4.91
CA ARG A 740 -9.49 -15.03 3.84
C ARG A 740 -8.16 -15.22 3.11
N THR A 741 -7.47 -14.12 2.76
CA THR A 741 -6.19 -14.19 2.07
C THR A 741 -5.15 -14.97 2.89
N ILE A 742 -5.01 -14.64 4.17
CA ILE A 742 -4.04 -15.31 5.06
C ILE A 742 -4.40 -16.77 5.31
N GLN A 743 -5.69 -17.10 5.42
CA GLN A 743 -6.12 -18.50 5.48
C GLN A 743 -5.63 -19.28 4.26
N GLN A 744 -5.76 -18.72 3.05
CA GLN A 744 -5.28 -19.37 1.82
C GLN A 744 -3.75 -19.47 1.78
N TYR A 745 -3.01 -18.46 2.20
CA TYR A 745 -1.55 -18.56 2.36
C TYR A 745 -1.17 -19.68 3.32
N ASN A 746 -1.87 -19.80 4.44
CA ASN A 746 -1.58 -20.83 5.42
C ASN A 746 -1.91 -22.22 4.92
N GLU A 747 -3.07 -22.40 4.29
CA GLU A 747 -3.50 -23.71 3.77
C GLU A 747 -2.59 -24.21 2.65
N ASP A 748 -2.17 -23.36 1.74
CA ASP A 748 -1.44 -23.76 0.53
C ASP A 748 0.08 -23.65 0.67
N ILE A 749 0.60 -22.76 1.52
CA ILE A 749 2.02 -22.40 1.53
C ILE A 749 2.66 -22.60 2.91
N TRP A 750 2.12 -21.98 3.97
CA TRP A 750 2.82 -21.93 5.26
C TRP A 750 2.61 -23.14 6.14
N HIS A 751 1.41 -23.68 6.18
CA HIS A 751 1.02 -24.84 7.01
C HIS A 751 1.34 -24.64 8.49
N LEU A 752 0.97 -23.47 9.03
CA LEU A 752 1.13 -23.10 10.43
C LEU A 752 -0.02 -23.65 11.28
N GLU A 753 0.28 -23.99 12.53
CA GLU A 753 -0.74 -24.34 13.52
C GLU A 753 -1.39 -23.07 14.07
N ALA A 754 -2.72 -23.02 14.08
CA ALA A 754 -3.49 -21.97 14.75
C ALA A 754 -3.73 -22.31 16.22
N LYS A 755 -3.67 -21.30 17.11
CA LYS A 755 -3.97 -21.43 18.55
C LYS A 755 -5.03 -20.45 19.01
#